data_96c2d2d01efdcab4f350747212eb97e9
#
_entry.id   96c2d2d01efdcab4f350747212eb97e9
#
_cell.length_a   1.000
_cell.length_b   1.000
_cell.length_c   1.000
_cell.angle_alpha   90.00
_cell.angle_beta   90.00
_cell.angle_gamma   90.00
#
_symmetry.space_group_name_H-M   'P 1'
#
loop_
_entity.id
_entity.type
_entity.pdbx_description
1 polymer ?
#
loop_
_entity_poly.entity_id
_entity_poly.type
_entity_poly.pdbx_seq_one_letter_code
_entity_poly.pdbx_strand_id
1 'polypeptide(L)'
;MDRRYFLKGTASGLVSTAAAKAMAANPPGFSPANAEKSDEASPGKPPDSSEKSYDPRDGGIFGHWIKDEFGLPAYRYEMDQLRDPRGTWDTHLYGKSNRHWHQLGNDRVTAIATNDGWIQVYSHEFGPRWINMYRPDQHAYAGGVSLVQVGEQMVPTLYRCLPKEAKVERTWGCSYSKFAVEHLGVRLERTVFAPFGDSPFLVAHIRITNLAQSAQTLTHIEYWDLHLHNIDFIRTMPWLPDQRARDVTSLRLYSGYACAWDEKLGALVARHPWAGLTSEKNLNWPSPTVNNRPDISLRPMEVKPERHMTERAAFFDYVSRYSPHFIPEAAATTAAETQPSIPDMATQLGGGLGQGGPGSKQPLLASFSKHTLAAGESVVLGYAYGATPASETEAELRALDTSVERLFTTSMAAWQKFLPVVEVGDDSLSRELAWSAYYVRSGAVYHRQFNAHTLPQGGAYQYLCGCNAGPRATLQHALPLIWLSPELAKDVIRFTLAQTHPSGEVPYAEVGNGLIETAEFVPSDNDLWLLWAVSDYILSTRDRQFLTEVCSYWPPPYTRPEPVWDHCVRAFRHLTEDVGYGPHGLVRMRTSDWNDGIILEGNVPMDKVWAEGESTLNSAMAVHVLRRFAELAAYAHQPVMAQRAREHADKLAEAVRACWRGRHINRGWRDRNHEVGYKDLYLEPQPWALISEVLDKQQSAALVDEIANRLADPIGSRIFGAGGEGNPPTAFGGEWLSINSTLVWGLSKVSTERAWKELLANTLFNHARTYPSVWSGIWSGPDTYLPSNSDRPGETWIMPHYFGLQPWPVQILFPHSEVLNSTLWMMGIEANSEGISVHPRLPSECWSWSGPGLTVHYDKNRIHGSISGVGPELISLELHLPSTWEGSPVEIDEAGRKRKVDNVAGSVRLRVWVGAGKATGFAVSKV
;
A
#
# COMPACT_ATOMS: atom_id res chain seq x y z
N MET A 1 -1.54 -11.84 35.19
CA MET A 1 -0.09 -11.86 35.45
C MET A 1 0.35 -10.41 35.60
N ASP A 2 1.07 -10.12 36.68
CA ASP A 2 1.41 -8.74 37.03
C ASP A 2 2.42 -8.15 36.03
N ARG A 3 2.03 -7.04 35.34
CA ARG A 3 2.86 -6.28 34.37
C ARG A 3 4.30 -5.99 34.88
N ARG A 4 4.52 -5.99 36.17
CA ARG A 4 5.84 -5.72 36.81
C ARG A 4 6.85 -6.86 36.67
N TYR A 5 6.42 -8.07 36.35
CA TYR A 5 7.34 -9.21 36.18
C TYR A 5 7.87 -9.32 34.75
N PHE A 6 7.15 -8.78 33.75
CA PHE A 6 7.55 -8.84 32.34
C PHE A 6 8.67 -7.82 32.02
N LEU A 7 8.64 -6.65 32.66
CA LEU A 7 9.65 -5.60 32.44
C LEU A 7 11.03 -5.92 33.10
N LYS A 8 11.13 -6.95 33.91
CA LYS A 8 12.41 -7.38 34.56
C LYS A 8 13.13 -8.49 33.79
N GLY A 9 12.55 -9.04 32.77
CA GLY A 9 13.09 -10.15 31.98
C GLY A 9 13.60 -9.72 30.57
N THR A 10 14.69 -8.96 30.54
CA THR A 10 15.80 -9.00 29.54
C THR A 10 15.51 -9.12 28.02
N ALA A 11 14.32 -9.30 27.52
CA ALA A 11 14.10 -9.52 26.11
C ALA A 11 13.96 -8.20 25.31
N SER A 12 13.25 -7.20 25.81
CA SER A 12 13.08 -5.90 25.17
C SER A 12 14.38 -5.11 25.01
N GLY A 13 15.30 -5.26 25.96
CA GLY A 13 16.62 -4.63 25.87
C GLY A 13 17.54 -5.20 24.77
N LEU A 14 17.33 -6.45 24.36
CA LEU A 14 18.18 -7.11 23.35
C LEU A 14 17.76 -6.79 21.92
N VAL A 15 16.48 -6.63 21.64
CA VAL A 15 16.00 -6.25 20.28
C VAL A 15 16.30 -4.80 20.01
N SER A 16 16.02 -3.92 20.96
CA SER A 16 16.33 -2.50 20.85
C SER A 16 17.84 -2.25 20.77
N THR A 17 18.65 -2.91 21.62
CA THR A 17 20.11 -2.79 21.59
C THR A 17 20.74 -3.47 20.38
N ALA A 18 20.15 -4.53 19.83
CA ALA A 18 20.65 -5.15 18.60
C ALA A 18 20.30 -4.30 17.36
N ALA A 19 19.11 -3.72 17.29
CA ALA A 19 18.76 -2.77 16.23
C ALA A 19 19.64 -1.50 16.34
N ALA A 20 19.80 -0.93 17.52
CA ALA A 20 20.67 0.23 17.72
C ALA A 20 22.16 -0.09 17.49
N LYS A 21 22.64 -1.27 17.87
CA LYS A 21 24.02 -1.70 17.56
C LYS A 21 24.21 -2.05 16.09
N ALA A 22 23.20 -2.59 15.41
CA ALA A 22 23.24 -2.79 13.96
C ALA A 22 23.25 -1.46 13.21
N MET A 23 22.59 -0.44 13.75
CA MET A 23 22.57 0.92 13.22
C MET A 23 23.88 1.69 13.48
N ALA A 24 24.59 1.38 14.58
CA ALA A 24 25.84 2.04 14.97
C ALA A 24 27.12 1.34 14.48
N ALA A 25 27.02 0.11 13.98
CA ALA A 25 28.17 -0.60 13.43
C ALA A 25 28.40 -0.18 11.99
N ASN A 26 29.42 0.63 11.73
CA ASN A 26 29.94 0.85 10.38
C ASN A 26 30.27 -0.52 9.77
N PRO A 27 29.79 -0.83 8.56
CA PRO A 27 30.25 -2.02 7.85
C PRO A 27 31.76 -1.94 7.63
N PRO A 28 32.48 -3.05 7.69
CA PRO A 28 33.92 -3.08 7.39
C PRO A 28 34.13 -2.51 6.00
N GLY A 29 35.04 -1.52 5.90
CA GLY A 29 35.32 -0.77 4.68
C GLY A 29 35.61 -1.68 3.49
N PHE A 30 34.74 -1.62 2.51
CA PHE A 30 35.04 -2.11 1.17
C PHE A 30 35.83 -1.06 0.43
N SER A 31 37.07 -1.38 0.10
CA SER A 31 37.89 -0.63 -0.84
C SER A 31 37.23 -0.65 -2.22
N PRO A 32 37.11 0.46 -2.93
CA PRO A 32 36.47 0.46 -4.24
C PRO A 32 37.38 -0.31 -5.21
N ALA A 33 36.96 -1.50 -5.59
CA ALA A 33 37.53 -2.18 -6.75
C ALA A 33 36.99 -1.46 -8.00
N ASN A 34 37.95 -0.99 -8.81
CA ASN A 34 37.84 -0.38 -10.13
C ASN A 34 36.44 -0.45 -10.78
N ALA A 35 35.81 0.70 -10.92
CA ALA A 35 34.69 0.89 -11.82
C ALA A 35 35.18 0.72 -13.26
N GLU A 36 35.03 -0.48 -13.82
CA GLU A 36 35.00 -0.62 -15.26
C GLU A 36 33.81 0.15 -15.80
N LYS A 37 34.08 1.03 -16.75
CA LYS A 37 33.07 1.77 -17.49
C LYS A 37 32.12 0.74 -18.12
N SER A 38 30.89 0.71 -17.63
CA SER A 38 29.81 -0.02 -18.26
C SER A 38 29.55 0.62 -19.63
N ASP A 39 29.60 -0.18 -20.68
CA ASP A 39 29.17 0.21 -22.02
C ASP A 39 27.81 0.90 -21.97
N GLU A 40 27.71 2.06 -22.61
CA GLU A 40 26.47 2.78 -22.82
C GLU A 40 25.45 1.83 -23.47
N ALA A 41 24.39 1.50 -22.74
CA ALA A 41 23.24 0.81 -23.31
C ALA A 41 22.69 1.65 -24.46
N SER A 42 22.70 1.11 -25.66
CA SER A 42 22.09 1.74 -26.82
C SER A 42 20.66 2.14 -26.52
N PRO A 43 20.22 3.35 -26.86
CA PRO A 43 18.85 3.77 -26.66
C PRO A 43 17.91 2.83 -27.43
N GLY A 44 16.88 2.32 -26.74
CA GLY A 44 15.85 1.49 -27.32
C GLY A 44 15.21 2.15 -28.54
N LYS A 45 14.70 1.33 -29.44
CA LYS A 45 14.01 1.76 -30.67
C LYS A 45 12.89 2.74 -30.29
N PRO A 46 12.71 3.87 -30.99
CA PRO A 46 11.65 4.82 -30.69
C PRO A 46 10.28 4.11 -30.76
N PRO A 47 9.34 4.46 -29.88
CA PRO A 47 8.02 3.84 -29.81
C PRO A 47 7.26 4.01 -31.12
N ASP A 48 6.41 3.03 -31.42
CA ASP A 48 5.52 3.07 -32.57
C ASP A 48 4.62 4.31 -32.48
N SER A 49 4.60 5.14 -33.51
CA SER A 49 4.00 6.49 -33.53
C SER A 49 2.46 6.51 -33.39
N SER A 50 1.84 5.37 -33.13
CA SER A 50 0.37 5.22 -32.95
C SER A 50 -0.08 5.21 -31.49
N GLU A 51 0.82 4.97 -30.51
CA GLU A 51 0.49 4.97 -29.08
C GLU A 51 0.61 6.40 -28.51
N LYS A 52 -0.43 6.88 -27.81
CA LYS A 52 -0.36 8.12 -27.03
C LYS A 52 0.56 7.86 -25.82
N SER A 53 1.78 8.36 -25.88
CA SER A 53 2.79 8.20 -24.82
C SER A 53 2.83 9.41 -23.88
N TYR A 54 3.23 9.15 -22.65
CA TYR A 54 3.61 10.16 -21.66
C TYR A 54 5.09 10.60 -21.85
N ASP A 55 5.59 11.46 -20.97
CA ASP A 55 7.01 11.86 -21.01
C ASP A 55 7.91 10.61 -20.84
N PRO A 56 8.78 10.30 -21.80
CA PRO A 56 9.61 9.09 -21.74
C PRO A 56 10.58 9.07 -20.54
N ARG A 57 10.94 10.24 -19.98
CA ARG A 57 11.80 10.32 -18.80
C ARG A 57 11.16 9.73 -17.55
N ASP A 58 9.84 9.63 -17.51
CA ASP A 58 9.09 9.07 -16.37
C ASP A 58 9.18 7.56 -16.30
N GLY A 59 9.67 6.90 -17.34
CA GLY A 59 9.77 5.45 -17.42
C GLY A 59 11.08 4.85 -16.90
N GLY A 60 12.07 5.67 -16.60
CA GLY A 60 13.40 5.19 -16.29
C GLY A 60 14.02 4.40 -17.47
N ILE A 61 14.96 3.49 -17.16
CA ILE A 61 15.58 2.62 -18.19
C ILE A 61 14.81 1.31 -18.44
N PHE A 62 13.68 1.07 -17.74
CA PHE A 62 12.98 -0.21 -17.72
C PHE A 62 11.87 -0.30 -18.77
N GLY A 63 11.45 0.81 -19.34
CA GLY A 63 10.36 0.92 -20.29
C GLY A 63 9.76 2.33 -20.31
N HIS A 64 8.50 2.43 -20.68
CA HIS A 64 7.83 3.73 -20.78
C HIS A 64 6.34 3.64 -20.43
N TRP A 65 5.75 4.80 -20.11
CA TRP A 65 4.34 4.93 -19.81
C TRP A 65 3.52 5.15 -21.08
N ILE A 66 2.38 4.48 -21.15
CA ILE A 66 1.40 4.58 -22.25
C ILE A 66 -0.01 4.81 -21.69
N LYS A 67 -0.92 5.23 -22.54
CA LYS A 67 -2.36 5.08 -22.30
C LYS A 67 -2.82 3.79 -22.97
N ASP A 68 -3.41 2.89 -22.17
CA ASP A 68 -3.96 1.64 -22.70
C ASP A 68 -5.21 1.86 -23.55
N GLU A 69 -5.79 0.77 -24.05
CA GLU A 69 -7.01 0.80 -24.87
C GLU A 69 -8.25 1.36 -24.15
N PHE A 70 -8.20 1.42 -22.80
CA PHE A 70 -9.25 2.04 -21.96
C PHE A 70 -8.92 3.50 -21.61
N GLY A 71 -7.81 4.04 -22.09
CA GLY A 71 -7.33 5.38 -21.78
C GLY A 71 -6.72 5.52 -20.37
N LEU A 72 -6.50 4.41 -19.66
CA LEU A 72 -5.88 4.37 -18.36
C LEU A 72 -4.34 4.31 -18.44
N PRO A 73 -3.62 4.76 -17.40
CA PRO A 73 -2.18 4.64 -17.38
C PRO A 73 -1.76 3.16 -17.35
N ALA A 74 -0.78 2.83 -18.18
CA ALA A 74 -0.13 1.53 -18.20
C ALA A 74 1.38 1.70 -18.45
N TYR A 75 2.16 0.73 -17.99
CA TYR A 75 3.60 0.71 -18.15
C TYR A 75 4.02 -0.40 -19.13
N ARG A 76 4.66 -0.02 -20.23
CA ARG A 76 5.26 -0.95 -21.19
C ARG A 76 6.67 -1.29 -20.70
N TYR A 77 6.85 -2.54 -20.27
CA TYR A 77 8.13 -3.02 -19.74
C TYR A 77 9.00 -3.59 -20.87
N GLU A 78 10.22 -3.08 -21.04
CA GLU A 78 11.08 -3.40 -22.20
C GLU A 78 12.43 -4.05 -21.85
N MET A 79 12.82 -4.06 -20.57
CA MET A 79 14.13 -4.53 -20.16
C MET A 79 14.38 -6.01 -20.48
N ASP A 80 15.54 -6.33 -21.04
CA ASP A 80 15.92 -7.65 -21.56
C ASP A 80 16.83 -8.49 -20.62
N GLN A 81 17.27 -7.92 -19.50
CA GLN A 81 18.28 -8.54 -18.62
C GLN A 81 17.84 -9.82 -17.89
N LEU A 82 16.58 -10.22 -17.99
CA LEU A 82 16.08 -11.47 -17.38
C LEU A 82 16.64 -12.76 -17.97
N ARG A 83 17.31 -12.68 -19.10
CA ARG A 83 17.93 -13.84 -19.74
C ARG A 83 19.25 -14.28 -19.09
N ASP A 84 19.71 -13.55 -18.08
CA ASP A 84 20.79 -14.06 -17.21
C ASP A 84 20.18 -15.05 -16.19
N PRO A 85 20.50 -16.35 -16.29
CA PRO A 85 19.99 -17.36 -15.37
C PRO A 85 20.45 -17.13 -13.91
N ARG A 86 21.49 -16.31 -13.71
CA ARG A 86 21.98 -15.91 -12.39
C ARG A 86 21.19 -14.76 -11.78
N GLY A 87 20.15 -14.26 -12.45
CA GLY A 87 19.25 -13.26 -11.94
C GLY A 87 18.61 -13.73 -10.63
N THR A 88 19.37 -13.61 -9.56
CA THR A 88 19.03 -14.10 -8.23
C THR A 88 18.17 -13.10 -7.50
N TRP A 89 17.49 -13.59 -6.50
CA TRP A 89 16.92 -12.84 -5.37
C TRP A 89 18.03 -12.22 -4.50
N ASP A 90 19.12 -11.73 -5.10
CA ASP A 90 20.22 -11.19 -4.33
C ASP A 90 19.83 -9.81 -3.79
N THR A 91 19.58 -9.76 -2.52
CA THR A 91 19.22 -8.57 -1.77
C THR A 91 20.35 -7.55 -1.71
N HIS A 92 21.60 -7.98 -1.86
CA HIS A 92 22.74 -7.09 -1.92
C HIS A 92 22.86 -6.35 -3.27
N LEU A 93 22.12 -6.83 -4.28
CA LEU A 93 22.04 -6.21 -5.60
C LEU A 93 20.73 -5.45 -5.79
N TYR A 94 20.16 -4.94 -4.73
CA TYR A 94 18.89 -4.23 -4.72
C TYR A 94 18.83 -3.20 -5.86
N GLY A 95 18.57 -2.44 -6.33
CA GLY A 95 18.63 -1.59 -7.52
C GLY A 95 19.22 -2.23 -8.81
N LYS A 96 19.89 -3.38 -8.68
CA LYS A 96 20.46 -4.16 -9.79
C LYS A 96 19.78 -5.50 -9.99
N SER A 97 18.72 -5.80 -9.21
CA SER A 97 17.92 -7.00 -9.39
C SER A 97 17.27 -7.02 -10.76
N ASN A 98 17.35 -8.14 -11.45
CA ASN A 98 16.66 -8.36 -12.72
C ASN A 98 15.17 -8.72 -12.54
N ARG A 99 14.66 -8.79 -11.31
CA ARG A 99 13.28 -9.13 -11.00
C ARG A 99 12.53 -7.91 -10.51
N HIS A 100 11.51 -7.57 -11.25
CA HIS A 100 10.65 -6.43 -10.99
C HIS A 100 9.20 -6.90 -10.90
N TRP A 101 8.39 -6.19 -10.14
CA TRP A 101 7.04 -6.62 -9.81
C TRP A 101 6.02 -5.52 -10.00
N HIS A 102 4.83 -5.98 -10.37
CA HIS A 102 3.63 -5.15 -10.42
C HIS A 102 2.54 -5.78 -9.56
N GLN A 103 1.83 -4.97 -8.79
CA GLN A 103 0.72 -5.39 -7.96
C GLN A 103 -0.55 -5.53 -8.80
N LEU A 104 -1.21 -6.69 -8.69
CA LEU A 104 -2.56 -6.93 -9.17
C LEU A 104 -3.46 -7.08 -7.95
N GLY A 105 -4.56 -6.35 -7.89
CA GLY A 105 -5.43 -6.46 -6.73
C GLY A 105 -6.80 -5.84 -6.94
N ASN A 106 -7.70 -6.20 -6.05
CA ASN A 106 -9.02 -5.64 -5.87
C ASN A 106 -9.29 -5.48 -4.36
N ASP A 107 -10.55 -5.46 -3.93
CA ASP A 107 -10.88 -5.29 -2.52
C ASP A 107 -10.61 -6.56 -1.67
N ARG A 108 -10.25 -7.71 -2.27
CA ARG A 108 -10.11 -9.00 -1.58
C ARG A 108 -8.85 -9.79 -1.91
N VAL A 109 -8.36 -9.76 -3.12
CA VAL A 109 -7.18 -10.49 -3.57
C VAL A 109 -6.06 -9.54 -3.95
N THR A 110 -4.84 -9.86 -3.52
CA THR A 110 -3.62 -9.17 -3.93
C THR A 110 -2.65 -10.20 -4.54
N ALA A 111 -2.05 -9.85 -5.66
CA ALA A 111 -1.06 -10.68 -6.32
C ALA A 111 0.10 -9.85 -6.86
N ILE A 112 1.20 -10.52 -7.13
CA ILE A 112 2.40 -9.94 -7.71
C ILE A 112 2.62 -10.59 -9.07
N ALA A 113 2.54 -9.80 -10.12
CA ALA A 113 2.98 -10.19 -11.46
C ALA A 113 4.44 -9.76 -11.66
N THR A 114 5.26 -10.64 -12.21
CA THR A 114 6.67 -10.35 -12.44
C THR A 114 6.96 -10.02 -13.90
N ASN A 115 8.07 -9.34 -14.12
CA ASN A 115 8.58 -9.07 -15.47
C ASN A 115 8.98 -10.34 -16.23
N ASP A 116 9.15 -11.49 -15.54
CA ASP A 116 9.35 -12.80 -16.15
C ASP A 116 8.05 -13.47 -16.62
N GLY A 117 6.90 -13.11 -15.99
CA GLY A 117 5.58 -13.58 -16.39
C GLY A 117 4.88 -14.50 -15.38
N TRP A 118 5.56 -15.00 -14.35
CA TRP A 118 4.89 -15.75 -13.29
C TRP A 118 4.17 -14.82 -12.30
N ILE A 119 3.14 -15.36 -11.64
CA ILE A 119 2.28 -14.60 -10.72
C ILE A 119 2.19 -15.32 -9.38
N GLN A 120 2.36 -14.57 -8.31
CA GLN A 120 2.27 -15.04 -6.93
C GLN A 120 1.08 -14.38 -6.23
N VAL A 121 0.21 -15.19 -5.62
CA VAL A 121 -1.04 -14.74 -5.00
C VAL A 121 -0.89 -14.73 -3.49
N TYR A 122 -1.23 -13.60 -2.90
CA TYR A 122 -1.31 -13.39 -1.46
C TYR A 122 -2.77 -13.42 -0.99
N SER A 123 -3.02 -14.03 0.15
CA SER A 123 -4.30 -14.01 0.82
C SER A 123 -4.12 -13.61 2.28
N HIS A 124 -4.94 -12.67 2.75
CA HIS A 124 -5.02 -12.29 4.15
C HIS A 124 -6.26 -12.87 4.84
N GLU A 125 -7.28 -13.16 4.09
CA GLU A 125 -8.59 -13.61 4.55
C GLU A 125 -8.53 -14.81 5.52
N PHE A 126 -7.57 -15.71 5.28
CA PHE A 126 -7.34 -16.92 6.08
C PHE A 126 -6.08 -16.83 6.94
N GLY A 127 -5.66 -15.64 7.27
CA GLY A 127 -4.36 -15.33 7.83
C GLY A 127 -3.32 -15.07 6.74
N PRO A 128 -2.30 -14.24 7.02
CA PRO A 128 -1.34 -13.77 6.03
C PRO A 128 -0.55 -14.94 5.44
N ARG A 129 -0.69 -15.16 4.13
CA ARG A 129 -0.01 -16.26 3.43
C ARG A 129 0.10 -16.03 1.93
N TRP A 130 1.13 -16.62 1.34
CA TRP A 130 1.20 -16.86 -0.08
C TRP A 130 0.52 -18.18 -0.43
N ILE A 131 -0.30 -18.20 -1.48
CA ILE A 131 -0.99 -19.40 -1.93
C ILE A 131 -0.07 -20.27 -2.80
N ASN A 132 0.72 -19.64 -3.65
CA ASN A 132 1.60 -20.25 -4.63
C ASN A 132 2.97 -19.58 -4.64
N MET A 133 3.65 -19.54 -3.50
CA MET A 133 4.92 -18.84 -3.35
C MET A 133 5.98 -19.38 -4.31
N TYR A 134 6.75 -18.49 -4.95
CA TYR A 134 7.88 -18.86 -5.80
C TYR A 134 9.09 -19.25 -4.94
N ARG A 135 9.39 -20.54 -4.91
CA ARG A 135 10.51 -21.15 -4.16
C ARG A 135 11.18 -22.22 -5.02
N PRO A 136 12.03 -21.81 -6.00
CA PRO A 136 12.68 -22.76 -6.91
C PRO A 136 13.58 -23.76 -6.19
N ASP A 137 14.18 -23.39 -5.05
CA ASP A 137 14.89 -24.27 -4.12
C ASP A 137 14.02 -25.41 -3.56
N GLN A 138 12.70 -25.26 -3.61
CA GLN A 138 11.71 -26.24 -3.18
C GLN A 138 10.87 -26.78 -4.36
N HIS A 139 11.32 -26.58 -5.59
CA HIS A 139 10.61 -26.95 -6.82
C HIS A 139 9.18 -26.35 -6.89
N ALA A 140 9.00 -25.15 -6.35
CA ALA A 140 7.76 -24.40 -6.42
C ALA A 140 7.96 -23.14 -7.30
N TYR A 141 7.18 -23.03 -8.37
CA TYR A 141 7.40 -22.02 -9.42
C TYR A 141 6.25 -21.06 -9.58
N ALA A 142 5.47 -20.82 -8.54
CA ALA A 142 4.29 -19.96 -8.48
C ALA A 142 3.21 -20.32 -9.53
N GLY A 143 3.54 -20.34 -10.79
CA GLY A 143 2.57 -20.52 -11.86
C GLY A 143 1.99 -19.19 -12.34
N GLY A 144 0.70 -19.21 -12.68
CA GLY A 144 0.10 -18.09 -13.38
C GLY A 144 0.66 -17.97 -14.79
N VAL A 145 0.91 -19.10 -15.45
CA VAL A 145 1.62 -19.20 -16.72
C VAL A 145 0.79 -20.00 -17.69
N SER A 146 0.71 -19.51 -18.93
CA SER A 146 0.18 -20.25 -20.07
C SER A 146 1.32 -20.81 -20.93
N LEU A 147 1.14 -22.03 -21.44
CA LEU A 147 2.03 -22.62 -22.42
C LEU A 147 1.20 -23.09 -23.62
N VAL A 148 1.72 -22.89 -24.81
CA VAL A 148 1.11 -23.40 -26.05
C VAL A 148 2.09 -24.37 -26.68
N GLN A 149 1.73 -25.64 -26.73
CA GLN A 149 2.50 -26.66 -27.43
C GLN A 149 2.18 -26.64 -28.92
N VAL A 150 3.24 -26.52 -29.74
CA VAL A 150 3.23 -26.56 -31.20
C VAL A 150 4.16 -27.68 -31.64
N GLY A 151 3.61 -28.84 -32.01
CA GLY A 151 4.41 -30.01 -32.32
C GLY A 151 5.24 -30.47 -31.11
N GLU A 152 6.57 -30.48 -31.24
CA GLU A 152 7.51 -30.89 -30.20
C GLU A 152 8.14 -29.70 -29.44
N GLN A 153 7.57 -28.52 -29.54
CA GLN A 153 8.05 -27.30 -28.87
C GLN A 153 6.93 -26.61 -28.10
N MET A 154 7.30 -25.74 -27.13
CA MET A 154 6.36 -24.95 -26.36
C MET A 154 6.66 -23.46 -26.45
N VAL A 155 5.59 -22.63 -26.49
CA VAL A 155 5.62 -21.18 -26.35
C VAL A 155 5.06 -20.83 -24.98
N PRO A 156 5.89 -20.54 -23.98
CA PRO A 156 5.44 -20.15 -22.64
C PRO A 156 5.26 -18.63 -22.50
N THR A 157 4.40 -18.18 -21.58
CA THR A 157 4.38 -16.80 -21.09
C THR A 157 5.42 -16.58 -19.97
N LEU A 158 6.62 -17.11 -20.16
CA LEU A 158 7.79 -16.90 -19.30
C LEU A 158 8.95 -16.37 -20.14
N TYR A 159 9.35 -15.12 -19.85
CA TYR A 159 10.32 -14.38 -20.66
C TYR A 159 11.68 -15.08 -20.78
N ARG A 160 12.21 -15.60 -19.67
CA ARG A 160 13.50 -16.29 -19.64
C ARG A 160 13.55 -17.58 -20.48
N CYS A 161 12.38 -18.17 -20.72
CA CYS A 161 12.26 -19.43 -21.47
C CYS A 161 12.14 -19.22 -22.98
N LEU A 162 12.00 -17.98 -23.42
CA LEU A 162 11.81 -17.64 -24.82
C LEU A 162 13.14 -17.41 -25.53
N PRO A 163 13.29 -17.86 -26.79
CA PRO A 163 14.46 -17.56 -27.60
C PRO A 163 14.47 -16.07 -28.00
N LYS A 164 15.64 -15.56 -28.38
CA LYS A 164 15.82 -14.15 -28.76
C LYS A 164 14.97 -13.70 -29.95
N GLU A 165 14.61 -14.64 -30.80
CA GLU A 165 13.80 -14.40 -32.01
C GLU A 165 12.31 -14.19 -31.68
N ALA A 166 11.87 -14.59 -30.51
CA ALA A 166 10.48 -14.40 -30.09
C ALA A 166 10.21 -12.91 -29.88
N LYS A 167 9.13 -12.41 -30.47
CA LYS A 167 8.66 -11.05 -30.20
C LYS A 167 7.84 -11.06 -28.92
N VAL A 168 8.23 -10.27 -27.94
CA VAL A 168 7.58 -10.23 -26.63
C VAL A 168 7.14 -8.82 -26.30
N GLU A 169 5.92 -8.71 -25.78
CA GLU A 169 5.36 -7.47 -25.23
C GLU A 169 4.91 -7.75 -23.78
N ARG A 170 5.31 -6.87 -22.86
CA ARG A 170 4.91 -6.95 -21.45
C ARG A 170 4.32 -5.61 -21.02
N THR A 171 3.10 -5.63 -20.52
CA THR A 171 2.41 -4.41 -20.11
C THR A 171 1.79 -4.59 -18.74
N TRP A 172 1.99 -3.61 -17.87
CA TRP A 172 1.39 -3.52 -16.56
C TRP A 172 0.40 -2.35 -16.53
N GLY A 173 -0.87 -2.65 -16.34
CA GLY A 173 -1.93 -1.65 -16.27
C GLY A 173 -2.66 -1.67 -14.95
N CYS A 174 -3.63 -0.79 -14.81
CA CYS A 174 -4.50 -0.77 -13.64
C CYS A 174 -5.27 -2.10 -13.56
N SER A 175 -4.98 -2.91 -12.53
CA SER A 175 -5.59 -4.22 -12.28
C SER A 175 -5.16 -5.36 -13.19
N TYR A 176 -4.28 -5.16 -14.17
CA TYR A 176 -3.88 -6.24 -15.05
C TYR A 176 -2.37 -6.29 -15.36
N SER A 177 -1.91 -7.49 -15.71
CA SER A 177 -0.61 -7.75 -16.33
C SER A 177 -0.83 -8.48 -17.63
N LYS A 178 -0.36 -7.92 -18.74
CA LYS A 178 -0.44 -8.51 -20.09
C LYS A 178 0.93 -8.97 -20.55
N PHE A 179 0.99 -10.23 -21.00
CA PHE A 179 2.15 -10.84 -21.64
C PHE A 179 1.73 -11.35 -23.02
N ALA A 180 2.36 -10.84 -24.07
CA ALA A 180 2.11 -11.30 -25.43
C ALA A 180 3.42 -11.79 -26.06
N VAL A 181 3.36 -12.91 -26.77
CA VAL A 181 4.51 -13.52 -27.44
C VAL A 181 4.12 -14.02 -28.83
N GLU A 182 4.97 -13.71 -29.84
CA GLU A 182 4.90 -14.30 -31.17
C GLU A 182 6.10 -15.21 -31.37
N HIS A 183 5.81 -16.49 -31.53
CA HIS A 183 6.83 -17.51 -31.80
C HIS A 183 6.20 -18.76 -32.43
N LEU A 184 6.93 -19.54 -33.24
CA LEU A 184 6.47 -20.79 -33.88
C LEU A 184 5.17 -20.66 -34.69
N GLY A 185 4.92 -19.49 -35.29
CA GLY A 185 3.70 -19.23 -36.05
C GLY A 185 2.46 -19.05 -35.18
N VAL A 186 2.63 -18.76 -33.89
CA VAL A 186 1.54 -18.51 -32.95
C VAL A 186 1.74 -17.16 -32.27
N ARG A 187 0.67 -16.40 -32.07
CA ARG A 187 0.61 -15.28 -31.10
C ARG A 187 -0.20 -15.71 -29.90
N LEU A 188 0.44 -15.74 -28.76
CA LEU A 188 -0.16 -16.02 -27.46
C LEU A 188 -0.23 -14.70 -26.66
N GLU A 189 -1.43 -14.24 -26.36
CA GLU A 189 -1.68 -13.07 -25.52
C GLU A 189 -2.36 -13.54 -24.24
N ARG A 190 -1.78 -13.18 -23.09
CA ARG A 190 -2.30 -13.51 -21.79
C ARG A 190 -2.42 -12.26 -20.94
N THR A 191 -3.63 -11.91 -20.54
CA THR A 191 -3.92 -10.82 -19.60
C THR A 191 -4.45 -11.44 -18.32
N VAL A 192 -3.74 -11.24 -17.21
CA VAL A 192 -4.23 -11.63 -15.89
C VAL A 192 -4.66 -10.39 -15.15
N PHE A 193 -5.84 -10.42 -14.58
CA PHE A 193 -6.42 -9.29 -13.87
C PHE A 193 -7.17 -9.73 -12.60
N ALA A 194 -7.29 -8.81 -11.64
CA ALA A 194 -8.19 -8.92 -10.52
C ALA A 194 -9.50 -8.20 -10.88
N PRO A 195 -10.65 -8.90 -10.95
CA PRO A 195 -11.93 -8.25 -11.22
C PRO A 195 -12.21 -7.15 -10.19
N PHE A 196 -12.71 -5.99 -10.64
CA PHE A 196 -13.04 -4.89 -9.75
C PHE A 196 -14.09 -5.31 -8.70
N GLY A 197 -13.88 -4.91 -7.43
CA GLY A 197 -14.75 -5.24 -6.31
C GLY A 197 -14.22 -6.41 -5.48
N ASP A 198 -15.11 -7.23 -4.96
CA ASP A 198 -14.85 -8.20 -3.90
C ASP A 198 -14.74 -9.65 -4.41
N SER A 199 -14.10 -9.85 -5.55
CA SER A 199 -13.86 -11.20 -6.09
C SER A 199 -12.62 -11.85 -5.45
N PRO A 200 -12.69 -13.10 -4.97
CA PRO A 200 -11.52 -13.81 -4.43
C PRO A 200 -10.63 -14.44 -5.50
N PHE A 201 -10.87 -14.15 -6.78
CA PHE A 201 -10.17 -14.76 -7.91
C PHE A 201 -9.36 -13.75 -8.71
N LEU A 202 -8.19 -14.21 -9.16
CA LEU A 202 -7.55 -13.68 -10.37
C LEU A 202 -8.11 -14.39 -11.59
N VAL A 203 -8.25 -13.64 -12.68
CA VAL A 203 -8.76 -14.17 -13.95
C VAL A 203 -7.72 -14.00 -15.04
N ALA A 204 -7.41 -15.08 -15.73
CA ALA A 204 -6.58 -15.08 -16.94
C ALA A 204 -7.47 -15.05 -18.17
N HIS A 205 -7.35 -14.00 -18.98
CA HIS A 205 -7.92 -13.87 -20.33
C HIS A 205 -6.81 -14.17 -21.35
N ILE A 206 -7.01 -15.19 -22.14
CA ILE A 206 -5.99 -15.73 -23.05
C ILE A 206 -6.55 -15.72 -24.47
N ARG A 207 -5.79 -15.17 -25.40
CA ARG A 207 -6.09 -15.21 -26.84
C ARG A 207 -4.93 -15.91 -27.56
N ILE A 208 -5.23 -16.94 -28.33
CA ILE A 208 -4.25 -17.68 -29.14
C ILE A 208 -4.65 -17.51 -30.61
N THR A 209 -3.73 -16.95 -31.40
CA THR A 209 -3.93 -16.71 -32.82
C THR A 209 -2.94 -17.54 -33.63
N ASN A 210 -3.42 -18.27 -34.63
CA ASN A 210 -2.58 -18.96 -35.59
C ASN A 210 -2.06 -17.96 -36.64
N LEU A 211 -0.77 -17.67 -36.61
CA LEU A 211 -0.10 -16.78 -37.58
C LEU A 211 0.48 -17.53 -38.78
N ALA A 212 0.45 -18.87 -38.78
CA ALA A 212 0.92 -19.67 -39.90
C ALA A 212 -0.04 -19.59 -41.10
N GLN A 213 0.46 -19.95 -42.31
CA GLN A 213 -0.31 -19.93 -43.54
C GLN A 213 -1.24 -21.15 -43.69
N SER A 214 -1.20 -22.11 -42.80
CA SER A 214 -2.02 -23.32 -42.76
C SER A 214 -2.62 -23.57 -41.39
N ALA A 215 -3.61 -24.43 -41.33
CA ALA A 215 -4.21 -24.85 -40.06
C ALA A 215 -3.15 -25.50 -39.15
N GLN A 216 -3.17 -25.17 -37.87
CA GLN A 216 -2.34 -25.75 -36.84
C GLN A 216 -3.20 -26.36 -35.73
N THR A 217 -2.75 -27.51 -35.22
CA THR A 217 -3.31 -28.11 -34.00
C THR A 217 -2.38 -27.78 -32.83
N LEU A 218 -2.94 -27.11 -31.83
CA LEU A 218 -2.24 -26.58 -30.67
C LEU A 218 -2.80 -27.20 -29.39
N THR A 219 -1.94 -27.38 -28.38
CA THR A 219 -2.39 -27.73 -27.02
C THR A 219 -2.05 -26.56 -26.11
N HIS A 220 -3.06 -25.95 -25.53
CA HIS A 220 -2.89 -24.93 -24.48
C HIS A 220 -2.87 -25.60 -23.12
N ILE A 221 -1.99 -25.09 -22.25
CA ILE A 221 -1.84 -25.52 -20.86
C ILE A 221 -1.87 -24.27 -19.99
N GLU A 222 -2.80 -24.20 -19.07
CA GLU A 222 -2.81 -23.18 -18.00
C GLU A 222 -2.31 -23.83 -16.73
N TYR A 223 -1.26 -23.24 -16.14
CA TYR A 223 -0.56 -23.78 -14.98
C TYR A 223 -0.56 -22.81 -13.81
N TRP A 224 -1.01 -23.28 -12.66
CA TRP A 224 -0.91 -22.63 -11.37
C TRP A 224 -0.36 -23.58 -10.33
N ASP A 225 0.55 -23.07 -9.50
CA ASP A 225 1.11 -23.86 -8.43
C ASP A 225 0.26 -23.79 -7.16
N LEU A 226 0.44 -24.74 -6.28
CA LEU A 226 -0.01 -24.70 -4.90
C LEU A 226 1.23 -24.88 -4.00
N HIS A 227 1.68 -23.80 -3.40
CA HIS A 227 2.76 -23.78 -2.43
C HIS A 227 2.45 -22.78 -1.34
N LEU A 228 1.68 -23.24 -0.35
CA LEU A 228 1.27 -22.41 0.75
C LEU A 228 2.45 -22.02 1.63
N HIS A 229 2.65 -20.72 1.82
CA HIS A 229 3.63 -20.17 2.73
C HIS A 229 2.92 -19.24 3.71
N ASN A 230 2.77 -19.72 4.94
CA ASN A 230 2.14 -18.95 6.00
C ASN A 230 3.14 -17.93 6.57
N ILE A 231 2.70 -16.71 6.69
CA ILE A 231 3.48 -15.62 7.28
C ILE A 231 2.95 -15.39 8.69
N ASP A 232 3.85 -15.37 9.66
CA ASP A 232 3.46 -15.25 11.06
C ASP A 232 4.51 -14.40 11.79
N PHE A 233 4.11 -13.19 12.17
CA PHE A 233 4.99 -12.26 12.88
C PHE A 233 5.56 -12.89 14.16
N ILE A 234 4.75 -13.65 14.88
CA ILE A 234 5.18 -14.34 16.11
C ILE A 234 6.30 -15.35 15.83
N ARG A 235 6.35 -15.95 14.63
CA ARG A 235 7.40 -16.89 14.26
C ARG A 235 8.68 -16.23 13.81
N THR A 236 8.61 -14.99 13.36
CA THR A 236 9.80 -14.21 13.02
C THR A 236 10.53 -13.71 14.27
N MET A 237 9.90 -13.83 15.46
CA MET A 237 10.46 -13.44 16.73
C MET A 237 11.14 -14.65 17.42
N PRO A 238 12.47 -14.82 17.30
CA PRO A 238 13.16 -16.02 17.78
C PRO A 238 13.16 -16.25 19.29
N TRP A 239 12.74 -15.27 20.05
CA TRP A 239 12.70 -15.28 21.52
C TRP A 239 11.34 -15.67 22.14
N LEU A 240 10.31 -15.88 21.31
CA LEU A 240 9.01 -16.29 21.83
C LEU A 240 9.00 -17.78 22.17
N PRO A 241 8.63 -18.16 23.40
CA PRO A 241 8.55 -19.56 23.80
C PRO A 241 7.54 -20.33 22.92
N ASP A 242 7.79 -21.62 22.71
CA ASP A 242 6.95 -22.55 21.94
C ASP A 242 6.92 -22.40 20.42
N GLN A 243 7.85 -21.66 19.86
CA GLN A 243 7.93 -21.49 18.39
C GLN A 243 8.05 -22.83 17.66
N ARG A 244 8.87 -23.77 18.12
CA ARG A 244 9.05 -25.10 17.49
C ARG A 244 7.76 -25.92 17.45
N ALA A 245 6.96 -25.90 18.52
CA ALA A 245 5.68 -26.60 18.58
C ALA A 245 4.67 -25.97 17.60
N ARG A 246 4.64 -24.66 17.50
CA ARG A 246 3.80 -23.92 16.54
C ARG A 246 4.22 -24.20 15.10
N ASP A 247 5.52 -24.26 14.84
CA ASP A 247 6.07 -24.58 13.52
C ASP A 247 5.67 -25.98 13.04
N VAL A 248 5.83 -27.00 13.90
CA VAL A 248 5.43 -28.38 13.57
C VAL A 248 3.91 -28.46 13.34
N THR A 249 3.13 -27.73 14.07
CA THR A 249 1.67 -27.72 13.95
C THR A 249 1.24 -27.06 12.64
N SER A 250 1.86 -25.95 12.27
CA SER A 250 1.59 -25.29 10.99
C SER A 250 1.98 -26.18 9.81
N LEU A 251 3.09 -26.92 9.92
CA LEU A 251 3.47 -27.95 8.96
C LEU A 251 2.35 -28.95 8.72
N ARG A 252 1.75 -29.46 9.76
CA ARG A 252 0.63 -30.39 9.68
C ARG A 252 -0.65 -29.76 9.17
N LEU A 253 -0.87 -28.48 9.49
CA LEU A 253 -2.08 -27.78 9.08
C LEU A 253 -2.16 -27.50 7.58
N TYR A 254 -1.03 -27.23 6.94
CA TYR A 254 -0.96 -26.84 5.52
C TYR A 254 -0.44 -27.93 4.59
N SER A 255 0.04 -29.04 5.12
CA SER A 255 0.32 -30.26 4.34
C SER A 255 -0.96 -31.07 4.17
N GLY A 256 -1.05 -31.83 3.08
CA GLY A 256 -2.15 -32.77 2.88
C GLY A 256 -3.25 -32.30 1.93
N TYR A 257 -3.07 -31.19 1.24
CA TYR A 257 -3.95 -30.85 0.13
C TYR A 257 -3.95 -31.93 -0.94
N ALA A 258 -5.15 -32.27 -1.42
CA ALA A 258 -5.35 -33.14 -2.57
C ALA A 258 -6.14 -32.38 -3.64
N CYS A 259 -5.68 -32.40 -4.89
CA CYS A 259 -6.35 -31.76 -6.01
C CYS A 259 -7.03 -32.78 -6.90
N ALA A 260 -8.29 -32.52 -7.25
CA ALA A 260 -9.07 -33.30 -8.19
C ALA A 260 -9.96 -32.40 -9.04
N TRP A 261 -10.38 -32.92 -10.18
CA TRP A 261 -11.44 -32.29 -10.97
C TRP A 261 -12.79 -32.53 -10.28
N ASP A 262 -13.54 -31.47 -10.08
CA ASP A 262 -14.89 -31.48 -9.53
C ASP A 262 -15.89 -31.24 -10.67
N GLU A 263 -16.61 -32.29 -11.08
CA GLU A 263 -17.55 -32.22 -12.20
C GLU A 263 -18.72 -31.26 -11.93
N LYS A 264 -19.15 -31.13 -10.68
CA LYS A 264 -20.25 -30.24 -10.29
C LYS A 264 -19.86 -28.76 -10.42
N LEU A 265 -18.63 -28.44 -10.07
CA LEU A 265 -18.06 -27.09 -10.10
C LEU A 265 -17.41 -26.74 -11.45
N GLY A 266 -17.10 -27.76 -12.25
CA GLY A 266 -16.36 -27.59 -13.49
C GLY A 266 -14.97 -26.99 -13.25
N ALA A 267 -14.28 -27.40 -12.20
CA ALA A 267 -13.02 -26.83 -11.75
C ALA A 267 -12.08 -27.89 -11.19
N LEU A 268 -10.78 -27.65 -11.30
CA LEU A 268 -9.79 -28.30 -10.43
C LEU A 268 -9.91 -27.66 -9.05
N VAL A 269 -10.09 -28.47 -8.02
CA VAL A 269 -10.17 -27.99 -6.64
C VAL A 269 -9.20 -28.75 -5.76
N ALA A 270 -8.28 -28.01 -5.16
CA ALA A 270 -7.41 -28.55 -4.13
C ALA A 270 -8.07 -28.33 -2.76
N ARG A 271 -8.35 -29.42 -2.06
CA ARG A 271 -9.01 -29.44 -0.75
C ARG A 271 -8.11 -30.05 0.29
N HIS A 272 -8.21 -29.53 1.49
CA HIS A 272 -7.57 -30.12 2.66
C HIS A 272 -8.62 -31.00 3.40
N PRO A 273 -8.25 -32.20 3.88
CA PRO A 273 -9.20 -33.09 4.53
C PRO A 273 -9.84 -32.51 5.81
N TRP A 274 -9.23 -31.48 6.36
CA TRP A 274 -9.71 -30.75 7.53
C TRP A 274 -10.33 -29.38 7.21
N ALA A 275 -10.63 -29.13 5.95
CA ALA A 275 -11.32 -27.90 5.56
C ALA A 275 -12.66 -27.76 6.30
N GLY A 276 -12.95 -26.55 6.76
CA GLY A 276 -14.19 -26.26 7.49
C GLY A 276 -14.21 -26.65 8.97
N LEU A 277 -13.15 -27.24 9.51
CA LEU A 277 -13.05 -27.44 10.96
C LEU A 277 -12.75 -26.11 11.65
N THR A 278 -13.70 -25.64 12.46
CA THR A 278 -13.68 -24.30 13.05
C THR A 278 -12.90 -24.18 14.36
N SER A 279 -12.48 -25.28 14.97
CA SER A 279 -11.73 -25.22 16.23
C SER A 279 -10.80 -26.40 16.40
N GLU A 280 -9.53 -26.20 16.32
CA GLU A 280 -8.57 -27.06 16.98
C GLU A 280 -8.33 -26.50 18.39
N LYS A 281 -9.19 -26.90 19.31
CA LYS A 281 -9.11 -26.52 20.74
C LYS A 281 -7.75 -26.81 21.39
N ASN A 282 -6.92 -27.60 20.73
CA ASN A 282 -5.63 -28.07 21.24
C ASN A 282 -4.43 -27.19 20.84
N LEU A 283 -4.63 -26.11 20.08
CA LEU A 283 -3.50 -25.29 19.59
C LEU A 283 -3.16 -24.08 20.46
N ASN A 284 -3.93 -23.79 21.51
CA ASN A 284 -3.79 -22.54 22.31
C ASN A 284 -3.72 -21.26 21.44
N TRP A 285 -4.29 -21.32 20.24
CA TRP A 285 -4.29 -20.22 19.29
C TRP A 285 -5.55 -19.38 19.49
N PRO A 286 -5.43 -18.07 19.63
CA PRO A 286 -6.58 -17.23 20.02
C PRO A 286 -7.60 -17.02 18.89
N SER A 287 -7.24 -17.28 17.62
CA SER A 287 -8.10 -17.00 16.49
C SER A 287 -8.67 -18.25 15.83
N PRO A 288 -10.00 -18.33 15.60
CA PRO A 288 -10.63 -19.42 14.86
C PRO A 288 -10.25 -19.44 13.37
N THR A 289 -9.74 -18.32 12.81
CA THR A 289 -9.36 -18.22 11.39
C THR A 289 -8.05 -18.91 11.06
N VAL A 290 -7.17 -19.12 12.04
CA VAL A 290 -5.90 -19.82 11.86
C VAL A 290 -6.08 -21.22 11.26
N ASN A 291 -7.15 -21.90 11.64
CA ASN A 291 -7.44 -23.26 11.23
C ASN A 291 -8.32 -23.34 10.00
N ASN A 292 -8.69 -22.21 9.43
CA ASN A 292 -9.48 -22.18 8.20
C ASN A 292 -8.57 -22.44 6.99
N ARG A 293 -8.76 -23.61 6.39
CA ARG A 293 -8.01 -24.05 5.20
C ARG A 293 -8.90 -23.82 3.99
N PRO A 294 -8.57 -22.83 3.15
CA PRO A 294 -9.38 -22.56 1.97
C PRO A 294 -9.29 -23.71 0.97
N ASP A 295 -10.34 -23.87 0.18
CA ASP A 295 -10.24 -24.54 -1.10
C ASP A 295 -9.47 -23.63 -2.06
N ILE A 296 -8.55 -24.23 -2.83
CA ILE A 296 -7.84 -23.53 -3.90
C ILE A 296 -8.35 -24.08 -5.22
N SER A 297 -8.86 -23.21 -6.07
CA SER A 297 -9.50 -23.66 -7.31
C SER A 297 -8.88 -23.03 -8.56
N LEU A 298 -8.91 -23.80 -9.65
CA LEU A 298 -8.66 -23.34 -11.01
C LEU A 298 -9.86 -23.72 -11.86
N ARG A 299 -10.68 -22.75 -12.22
CA ARG A 299 -11.87 -22.94 -13.05
C ARG A 299 -11.63 -22.49 -14.48
N PRO A 300 -11.68 -23.40 -15.45
CA PRO A 300 -11.76 -23.03 -16.87
C PRO A 300 -13.08 -22.29 -17.17
N MET A 301 -13.00 -21.27 -18.01
CA MET A 301 -14.11 -20.46 -18.49
C MET A 301 -14.10 -20.51 -20.01
N GLU A 302 -15.25 -20.68 -20.66
CA GLU A 302 -15.39 -20.73 -22.14
C GLU A 302 -14.57 -21.85 -22.81
N VAL A 303 -14.03 -22.78 -22.04
CA VAL A 303 -13.25 -23.91 -22.53
C VAL A 303 -13.58 -25.18 -21.76
N LYS A 304 -13.68 -26.29 -22.48
CA LYS A 304 -13.77 -27.62 -21.87
C LYS A 304 -12.40 -28.28 -21.92
N PRO A 305 -11.73 -28.49 -20.77
CA PRO A 305 -10.45 -29.17 -20.74
C PRO A 305 -10.57 -30.63 -21.20
N GLU A 306 -9.55 -31.12 -21.91
CA GLU A 306 -9.43 -32.52 -22.27
C GLU A 306 -8.72 -33.37 -21.23
N ARG A 307 -7.79 -32.71 -20.46
CA ARG A 307 -6.95 -33.40 -19.47
C ARG A 307 -6.57 -32.42 -18.35
N HIS A 308 -6.32 -32.98 -17.18
CA HIS A 308 -5.76 -32.28 -16.03
C HIS A 308 -4.52 -32.97 -15.52
N MET A 309 -3.58 -32.20 -14.97
CA MET A 309 -2.45 -32.74 -14.21
C MET A 309 -2.41 -32.07 -12.85
N THR A 310 -2.21 -32.88 -11.81
CA THR A 310 -2.18 -32.41 -10.41
C THR A 310 -0.91 -32.86 -9.68
N GLU A 311 -0.13 -33.75 -10.26
CA GLU A 311 1.13 -34.25 -9.71
C GLU A 311 2.32 -33.49 -10.27
N ARG A 312 3.12 -32.90 -9.40
CA ARG A 312 4.29 -32.07 -9.77
C ARG A 312 5.29 -32.81 -10.66
N ALA A 313 5.74 -33.97 -10.22
CA ALA A 313 6.76 -34.70 -10.94
C ALA A 313 6.34 -35.03 -12.38
N ALA A 314 5.09 -35.49 -12.55
CA ALA A 314 4.54 -35.80 -13.87
C ALA A 314 4.40 -34.58 -14.76
N PHE A 315 3.97 -33.44 -14.17
CA PHE A 315 3.80 -32.18 -14.91
C PHE A 315 5.15 -31.61 -15.37
N PHE A 316 6.14 -31.52 -14.47
CA PHE A 316 7.45 -30.96 -14.82
C PHE A 316 8.24 -31.91 -15.77
N ASP A 317 8.10 -33.22 -15.63
CA ASP A 317 8.65 -34.19 -16.60
C ASP A 317 8.05 -33.97 -18.00
N TYR A 318 6.70 -33.73 -18.06
CA TYR A 318 6.05 -33.45 -19.33
C TYR A 318 6.54 -32.13 -19.93
N VAL A 319 6.52 -31.03 -19.16
CA VAL A 319 6.86 -29.69 -19.68
C VAL A 319 8.33 -29.61 -20.09
N SER A 320 9.24 -30.20 -19.33
CA SER A 320 10.68 -30.16 -19.61
C SER A 320 11.08 -30.86 -20.91
N ARG A 321 10.27 -31.79 -21.43
CA ARG A 321 10.50 -32.43 -22.75
C ARG A 321 10.33 -31.43 -23.90
N TYR A 322 9.43 -30.43 -23.76
CA TYR A 322 9.06 -29.48 -24.79
C TYR A 322 9.56 -28.08 -24.53
N SER A 323 9.93 -27.75 -23.29
CA SER A 323 10.52 -26.50 -22.84
C SER A 323 11.62 -26.79 -21.80
N PRO A 324 12.85 -27.15 -22.24
CA PRO A 324 13.95 -27.56 -21.33
C PRO A 324 14.32 -26.49 -20.29
N HIS A 325 14.13 -25.21 -20.60
CA HIS A 325 14.48 -24.08 -19.71
C HIS A 325 13.34 -23.66 -18.79
N PHE A 326 12.23 -24.39 -18.74
CA PHE A 326 11.10 -24.05 -17.87
C PHE A 326 11.50 -24.14 -16.39
N ILE A 327 12.28 -25.15 -16.03
CA ILE A 327 12.88 -25.30 -14.70
C ILE A 327 14.22 -24.56 -14.69
N PRO A 328 14.47 -23.63 -13.77
CA PRO A 328 15.77 -22.97 -13.68
C PRO A 328 16.90 -23.95 -13.37
N GLU A 329 17.97 -23.92 -14.14
CA GLU A 329 19.15 -24.80 -13.95
C GLU A 329 19.83 -24.62 -12.57
N ALA A 330 19.71 -23.44 -11.96
CA ALA A 330 20.20 -23.16 -10.62
C ALA A 330 19.58 -24.06 -9.53
N ALA A 331 18.42 -24.65 -9.78
CA ALA A 331 17.83 -25.64 -8.87
C ALA A 331 18.53 -26.99 -8.92
N ALA A 332 19.33 -27.28 -9.97
CA ALA A 332 20.05 -28.52 -10.13
C ALA A 332 21.48 -28.48 -9.58
N THR A 333 22.09 -27.31 -9.39
CA THR A 333 23.54 -27.18 -9.10
C THR A 333 23.88 -26.65 -7.71
N THR A 334 22.94 -26.21 -6.90
CA THR A 334 23.24 -25.57 -5.61
C THR A 334 23.43 -26.50 -4.42
N ALA A 335 23.86 -27.73 -4.66
CA ALA A 335 24.41 -28.53 -3.56
C ALA A 335 25.88 -28.16 -3.20
N ALA A 336 26.51 -27.18 -3.88
CA ALA A 336 27.95 -26.98 -3.81
C ALA A 336 28.46 -25.58 -3.43
N GLU A 337 27.64 -24.55 -3.40
CA GLU A 337 28.14 -23.22 -3.00
C GLU A 337 27.24 -22.57 -1.93
N THR A 338 27.70 -22.73 -0.70
CA THR A 338 27.14 -22.14 0.51
C THR A 338 27.45 -20.65 0.60
N GLN A 339 26.67 -19.82 -0.05
CA GLN A 339 26.41 -18.50 0.50
C GLN A 339 25.00 -18.47 1.08
N PRO A 340 24.81 -17.90 2.29
CA PRO A 340 23.48 -17.85 2.89
C PRO A 340 22.56 -17.03 1.99
N SER A 341 21.71 -17.72 1.28
CA SER A 341 20.63 -17.09 0.51
C SER A 341 19.55 -16.58 1.45
N ILE A 342 18.72 -15.64 1.02
CA ILE A 342 17.53 -15.19 1.81
C ILE A 342 16.68 -16.37 2.31
N PRO A 343 16.55 -17.50 1.60
CA PRO A 343 15.97 -18.70 2.17
C PRO A 343 16.53 -19.10 3.52
N ASP A 344 17.84 -18.94 3.72
CA ASP A 344 18.46 -19.26 5.00
C ASP A 344 18.15 -18.27 6.10
N MET A 345 17.96 -16.99 5.79
CA MET A 345 17.51 -16.01 6.79
C MET A 345 16.02 -16.18 7.16
N ALA A 346 15.16 -16.41 6.19
CA ALA A 346 13.77 -16.77 6.47
C ALA A 346 13.67 -18.12 7.20
N THR A 347 14.59 -19.04 6.94
CA THR A 347 14.73 -20.32 7.64
C THR A 347 15.34 -20.15 9.02
N GLN A 348 16.35 -19.31 9.18
CA GLN A 348 16.98 -18.98 10.47
C GLN A 348 16.07 -18.13 11.35
N LEU A 349 15.21 -17.30 10.78
CA LEU A 349 14.20 -16.52 11.48
C LEU A 349 12.89 -17.30 11.72
N GLY A 350 12.87 -18.63 11.49
CA GLY A 350 11.70 -19.47 11.73
C GLY A 350 10.60 -19.38 10.66
N GLY A 351 10.71 -18.49 9.70
CA GLY A 351 9.75 -18.37 8.58
C GLY A 351 9.93 -19.41 7.49
N GLY A 352 10.89 -20.29 7.61
CA GLY A 352 11.31 -21.17 6.55
C GLY A 352 11.15 -22.66 6.78
N LEU A 353 10.23 -23.10 7.57
CA LEU A 353 9.75 -24.46 7.42
C LEU A 353 8.81 -24.50 6.21
N GLY A 354 9.36 -24.07 5.08
CA GLY A 354 8.78 -24.31 3.78
C GLY A 354 8.60 -25.82 3.62
N GLN A 355 7.39 -26.20 3.53
CA GLN A 355 6.91 -27.56 3.52
C GLN A 355 7.03 -28.23 2.20
N GLY A 356 7.91 -27.81 1.40
CA GLY A 356 8.19 -28.35 0.13
C GLY A 356 9.69 -28.59 -0.03
N GLY A 357 10.27 -29.52 0.69
CA GLY A 357 11.51 -30.13 0.23
C GLY A 357 11.27 -30.84 -1.12
N PRO A 358 12.29 -31.40 -1.75
CA PRO A 358 12.17 -32.17 -3.02
C PRO A 358 11.09 -33.26 -3.00
N GLY A 359 10.49 -33.52 -1.85
CA GLY A 359 9.39 -34.45 -1.64
C GLY A 359 8.05 -33.78 -1.28
N SER A 360 7.86 -32.46 -1.53
CA SER A 360 6.55 -31.83 -1.31
C SER A 360 5.47 -32.57 -2.07
N LYS A 361 4.51 -33.12 -1.33
CA LYS A 361 3.33 -33.79 -1.89
C LYS A 361 2.21 -32.81 -2.20
N GLN A 362 2.46 -31.51 -2.13
CA GLN A 362 1.44 -30.52 -2.51
C GLN A 362 1.16 -30.64 -4.01
N PRO A 363 -0.13 -30.64 -4.39
CA PRO A 363 -0.49 -30.71 -5.80
C PRO A 363 -0.18 -29.40 -6.52
N LEU A 364 -0.26 -29.44 -7.83
CA LEU A 364 -0.40 -28.28 -8.68
C LEU A 364 -1.73 -28.36 -9.44
N LEU A 365 -2.11 -27.27 -10.11
CA LEU A 365 -3.32 -27.19 -10.90
C LEU A 365 -2.94 -26.86 -12.34
N ALA A 366 -2.99 -27.87 -13.22
CA ALA A 366 -2.74 -27.69 -14.64
C ALA A 366 -3.89 -28.25 -15.48
N SER A 367 -4.40 -27.41 -16.37
CA SER A 367 -5.54 -27.69 -17.24
C SER A 367 -5.09 -27.65 -18.71
N PHE A 368 -5.48 -28.65 -19.51
CA PHE A 368 -5.07 -28.82 -20.90
C PHE A 368 -6.29 -28.73 -21.84
N SER A 369 -6.18 -27.99 -22.90
CA SER A 369 -7.17 -27.92 -23.97
C SER A 369 -6.50 -27.96 -25.34
N LYS A 370 -7.13 -28.64 -26.32
CA LYS A 370 -6.62 -28.81 -27.67
C LYS A 370 -7.50 -28.02 -28.66
N HIS A 371 -6.85 -27.34 -29.57
CA HIS A 371 -7.51 -26.48 -30.55
C HIS A 371 -6.89 -26.68 -31.91
N THR A 372 -7.72 -26.73 -32.95
CA THR A 372 -7.28 -26.70 -34.35
C THR A 372 -7.76 -25.39 -34.94
N LEU A 373 -6.81 -24.51 -35.26
CA LEU A 373 -7.09 -23.17 -35.76
C LEU A 373 -6.66 -23.06 -37.23
N ALA A 374 -7.55 -22.56 -38.06
CA ALA A 374 -7.23 -22.20 -39.45
C ALA A 374 -6.20 -21.04 -39.47
N ALA A 375 -5.62 -20.76 -40.64
CA ALA A 375 -4.73 -19.61 -40.84
C ALA A 375 -5.44 -18.30 -40.45
N GLY A 376 -4.86 -17.52 -39.54
CA GLY A 376 -5.40 -16.28 -38.99
C GLY A 376 -6.54 -16.42 -37.98
N GLU A 377 -6.98 -17.65 -37.68
CA GLU A 377 -8.04 -17.89 -36.70
C GLU A 377 -7.50 -17.74 -35.27
N SER A 378 -8.37 -17.30 -34.36
CA SER A 378 -8.07 -17.12 -32.93
C SER A 378 -9.08 -17.87 -32.06
N VAL A 379 -8.62 -18.32 -30.92
CA VAL A 379 -9.46 -18.82 -29.81
C VAL A 379 -9.26 -17.98 -28.57
N VAL A 380 -10.33 -17.74 -27.82
CA VAL A 380 -10.31 -17.06 -26.52
C VAL A 380 -10.59 -18.08 -25.43
N LEU A 381 -9.79 -18.06 -24.36
CA LEU A 381 -9.89 -18.96 -23.21
C LEU A 381 -9.86 -18.12 -21.95
N GLY A 382 -10.55 -18.59 -20.91
CA GLY A 382 -10.55 -17.97 -19.60
C GLY A 382 -10.23 -18.98 -18.50
N TYR A 383 -9.55 -18.52 -17.44
CA TYR A 383 -9.32 -19.30 -16.22
C TYR A 383 -9.40 -18.41 -14.99
N ALA A 384 -10.10 -18.87 -13.97
CA ALA A 384 -10.16 -18.20 -12.68
C ALA A 384 -9.40 -19.01 -11.63
N TYR A 385 -8.44 -18.38 -10.94
CA TYR A 385 -7.63 -18.98 -9.88
C TYR A 385 -7.78 -18.20 -8.58
N GLY A 386 -8.05 -18.87 -7.45
CA GLY A 386 -8.17 -18.21 -6.17
C GLY A 386 -8.42 -19.16 -5.01
N ALA A 387 -8.55 -18.56 -3.83
CA ALA A 387 -8.76 -19.23 -2.56
C ALA A 387 -10.10 -18.80 -1.96
N THR A 388 -10.92 -19.76 -1.54
CA THR A 388 -12.24 -19.52 -0.97
C THR A 388 -12.46 -20.39 0.27
N PRO A 389 -13.31 -19.97 1.26
CA PRO A 389 -13.75 -20.89 2.28
C PRO A 389 -14.43 -22.10 1.66
N ALA A 390 -14.16 -23.29 2.18
CA ALA A 390 -14.74 -24.53 1.65
C ALA A 390 -16.28 -24.51 1.59
N SER A 391 -16.92 -23.78 2.50
CA SER A 391 -18.38 -23.59 2.51
C SER A 391 -18.90 -22.63 1.43
N GLU A 392 -18.05 -21.79 0.86
CA GLU A 392 -18.40 -20.71 -0.08
C GLU A 392 -17.91 -21.00 -1.51
N THR A 393 -17.03 -21.98 -1.70
CA THR A 393 -16.38 -22.29 -2.99
C THR A 393 -17.39 -22.44 -4.14
N GLU A 394 -18.50 -23.15 -3.91
CA GLU A 394 -19.53 -23.32 -4.95
C GLU A 394 -20.22 -22.00 -5.30
N ALA A 395 -20.57 -21.21 -4.29
CA ALA A 395 -21.25 -19.92 -4.49
C ALA A 395 -20.35 -18.93 -5.21
N GLU A 396 -19.11 -18.80 -4.79
CA GLU A 396 -18.11 -17.89 -5.38
C GLU A 396 -17.78 -18.26 -6.82
N LEU A 397 -17.57 -19.55 -7.11
CA LEU A 397 -17.34 -19.99 -8.49
C LEU A 397 -18.55 -19.76 -9.38
N ARG A 398 -19.76 -19.92 -8.88
CA ARG A 398 -21.00 -19.68 -9.66
C ARG A 398 -21.29 -18.20 -9.87
N ALA A 399 -20.84 -17.34 -8.99
CA ALA A 399 -20.99 -15.89 -9.09
C ALA A 399 -20.12 -15.28 -10.20
N LEU A 400 -19.03 -15.98 -10.59
CA LEU A 400 -18.18 -15.52 -11.68
C LEU A 400 -18.94 -15.53 -13.02
N ASP A 401 -18.83 -14.43 -13.74
CA ASP A 401 -19.28 -14.38 -15.13
C ASP A 401 -18.56 -15.45 -15.97
N THR A 402 -19.29 -16.11 -16.84
CA THR A 402 -18.73 -17.16 -17.71
C THR A 402 -17.98 -16.60 -18.91
N SER A 403 -18.22 -15.34 -19.30
CA SER A 403 -17.49 -14.68 -20.37
C SER A 403 -16.31 -13.88 -19.82
N VAL A 404 -15.11 -14.33 -20.12
CA VAL A 404 -13.87 -13.68 -19.66
C VAL A 404 -13.69 -12.28 -20.27
N GLU A 405 -14.07 -12.09 -21.54
CA GLU A 405 -14.01 -10.78 -22.20
C GLU A 405 -14.97 -9.77 -21.56
N ARG A 406 -16.20 -10.20 -21.26
CA ARG A 406 -17.18 -9.34 -20.59
C ARG A 406 -16.71 -8.98 -19.17
N LEU A 407 -16.20 -9.95 -18.44
CA LEU A 407 -15.69 -9.72 -17.08
C LEU A 407 -14.52 -8.72 -17.08
N PHE A 408 -13.58 -8.86 -18.00
CA PHE A 408 -12.48 -7.93 -18.17
C PHE A 408 -12.96 -6.52 -18.53
N THR A 409 -13.78 -6.39 -19.56
CA THR A 409 -14.30 -5.09 -20.00
C THR A 409 -15.11 -4.38 -18.90
N THR A 410 -15.96 -5.15 -18.19
CA THR A 410 -16.75 -4.60 -17.08
C THR A 410 -15.85 -4.13 -15.92
N SER A 411 -14.81 -4.91 -15.59
CA SER A 411 -13.83 -4.55 -14.57
C SER A 411 -13.09 -3.25 -14.96
N MET A 412 -12.61 -3.14 -16.19
CA MET A 412 -11.92 -1.95 -16.68
C MET A 412 -12.81 -0.71 -16.67
N ALA A 413 -14.07 -0.85 -17.07
CA ALA A 413 -15.06 0.24 -16.99
C ALA A 413 -15.31 0.70 -15.54
N ALA A 414 -15.30 -0.24 -14.58
CA ALA A 414 -15.43 0.10 -13.17
C ALA A 414 -14.18 0.83 -12.64
N TRP A 415 -12.98 0.42 -13.04
CA TRP A 415 -11.75 1.15 -12.75
C TRP A 415 -11.74 2.56 -13.34
N GLN A 416 -12.14 2.72 -14.62
CA GLN A 416 -12.28 4.06 -15.24
C GLN A 416 -13.21 4.98 -14.42
N LYS A 417 -14.28 4.44 -13.87
CA LYS A 417 -15.23 5.20 -13.05
C LYS A 417 -14.67 5.55 -11.68
N PHE A 418 -13.83 4.68 -11.10
CA PHE A 418 -13.25 4.86 -9.77
C PHE A 418 -12.06 5.81 -9.79
N LEU A 419 -11.18 5.69 -10.79
CA LEU A 419 -9.93 6.46 -10.83
C LEU A 419 -10.20 7.94 -11.03
N PRO A 420 -9.56 8.83 -10.24
CA PRO A 420 -9.76 10.26 -10.40
C PRO A 420 -9.16 10.76 -11.71
N VAL A 421 -9.88 11.67 -12.37
CA VAL A 421 -9.36 12.47 -13.48
C VAL A 421 -8.95 13.82 -12.90
N VAL A 422 -7.66 14.11 -12.95
CA VAL A 422 -7.08 15.32 -12.33
C VAL A 422 -6.32 16.11 -13.38
N GLU A 423 -6.59 17.42 -13.46
CA GLU A 423 -5.87 18.36 -14.32
C GLU A 423 -5.31 19.47 -13.44
N VAL A 424 -3.99 19.50 -13.29
CA VAL A 424 -3.27 20.47 -12.44
C VAL A 424 -2.14 21.19 -13.17
N GLY A 425 -2.14 21.07 -14.51
CA GLY A 425 -1.11 21.67 -15.36
C GLY A 425 0.18 20.84 -15.50
N ASP A 426 0.17 19.61 -14.99
CA ASP A 426 1.27 18.64 -15.13
C ASP A 426 0.69 17.25 -15.48
N ASP A 427 0.94 16.78 -16.70
CA ASP A 427 0.41 15.51 -17.21
C ASP A 427 1.01 14.30 -16.49
N SER A 428 2.27 14.39 -16.03
CA SER A 428 2.95 13.33 -15.29
C SER A 428 2.32 13.16 -13.90
N LEU A 429 2.01 14.27 -13.22
CA LEU A 429 1.30 14.22 -11.94
C LEU A 429 -0.14 13.69 -12.14
N SER A 430 -0.85 14.14 -13.17
CA SER A 430 -2.20 13.66 -13.48
C SER A 430 -2.24 12.14 -13.70
N ARG A 431 -1.26 11.59 -14.45
CA ARG A 431 -1.08 10.16 -14.63
C ARG A 431 -0.81 9.46 -13.31
N GLU A 432 0.11 10.00 -12.50
CA GLU A 432 0.54 9.38 -11.24
C GLU A 432 -0.61 9.34 -10.22
N LEU A 433 -1.47 10.35 -10.16
CA LEU A 433 -2.63 10.36 -9.28
C LEU A 433 -3.64 9.24 -9.62
N ALA A 434 -3.91 9.00 -10.90
CA ALA A 434 -4.75 7.88 -11.33
C ALA A 434 -4.10 6.53 -10.99
N TRP A 435 -2.81 6.37 -11.29
CA TRP A 435 -2.03 5.18 -10.96
C TRP A 435 -1.99 4.91 -9.46
N SER A 436 -1.79 5.96 -8.67
CA SER A 436 -1.73 5.87 -7.21
C SER A 436 -3.08 5.52 -6.57
N ALA A 437 -4.18 6.05 -7.08
CA ALA A 437 -5.52 5.64 -6.64
C ALA A 437 -5.78 4.15 -6.89
N TYR A 438 -5.31 3.62 -8.04
CA TYR A 438 -5.32 2.19 -8.31
C TYR A 438 -4.52 1.42 -7.25
N TYR A 439 -3.26 1.81 -7.00
CA TYR A 439 -2.38 1.11 -6.07
C TYR A 439 -2.93 1.07 -4.64
N VAL A 440 -3.47 2.19 -4.16
CA VAL A 440 -4.08 2.24 -2.82
C VAL A 440 -5.23 1.24 -2.71
N ARG A 441 -6.19 1.26 -3.64
CA ARG A 441 -7.34 0.35 -3.59
C ARG A 441 -6.93 -1.10 -3.81
N SER A 442 -6.04 -1.37 -4.76
CA SER A 442 -5.56 -2.73 -5.06
C SER A 442 -4.73 -3.36 -3.93
N GLY A 443 -4.30 -2.56 -2.95
CA GLY A 443 -3.65 -3.03 -1.72
C GLY A 443 -4.62 -3.35 -0.59
N ALA A 444 -5.92 -3.15 -0.78
CA ALA A 444 -6.91 -3.54 0.21
C ALA A 444 -6.92 -5.06 0.43
N VAL A 445 -7.12 -5.47 1.66
CA VAL A 445 -7.28 -6.87 2.03
C VAL A 445 -8.50 -7.04 2.91
N TYR A 446 -9.28 -8.08 2.66
CA TYR A 446 -10.39 -8.46 3.53
C TYR A 446 -9.89 -9.33 4.68
N HIS A 447 -10.32 -9.01 5.89
CA HIS A 447 -9.96 -9.74 7.09
C HIS A 447 -11.20 -10.41 7.70
N ARG A 448 -11.32 -11.72 7.52
CA ARG A 448 -12.51 -12.47 7.94
C ARG A 448 -12.77 -12.42 9.45
N GLN A 449 -11.72 -12.40 10.27
CA GLN A 449 -11.85 -12.32 11.73
C GLN A 449 -12.60 -11.06 12.18
N PHE A 450 -12.33 -9.93 11.54
CA PHE A 450 -12.96 -8.64 11.85
C PHE A 450 -14.13 -8.32 10.92
N ASN A 451 -14.37 -9.15 9.90
CA ASN A 451 -15.38 -8.95 8.87
C ASN A 451 -15.30 -7.52 8.28
N ALA A 452 -14.10 -7.10 7.96
CA ALA A 452 -13.81 -5.76 7.46
C ALA A 452 -12.58 -5.76 6.55
N HIS A 453 -12.49 -4.74 5.69
CA HIS A 453 -11.30 -4.47 4.90
C HIS A 453 -10.30 -3.63 5.67
N THR A 454 -9.02 -3.77 5.33
CA THR A 454 -7.94 -2.89 5.80
C THR A 454 -6.99 -2.56 4.65
N LEU A 455 -6.19 -1.51 4.85
CA LEU A 455 -5.15 -1.05 3.93
C LEU A 455 -3.79 -1.17 4.65
N PRO A 456 -3.18 -2.36 4.64
CA PRO A 456 -1.93 -2.58 5.35
C PRO A 456 -0.82 -1.71 4.78
N GLN A 457 0.29 -1.60 5.52
CA GLN A 457 1.43 -0.81 5.05
C GLN A 457 2.00 -1.33 3.73
N GLY A 458 1.91 -2.65 3.49
CA GLY A 458 2.48 -3.28 2.30
C GLY A 458 3.95 -3.64 2.49
N GLY A 459 4.64 -3.93 1.40
CA GLY A 459 6.06 -4.25 1.39
C GLY A 459 6.42 -5.41 2.31
N ALA A 460 7.59 -5.32 2.91
CA ALA A 460 8.09 -6.35 3.81
C ALA A 460 7.27 -6.50 5.09
N TYR A 461 6.69 -5.43 5.58
CA TYR A 461 5.86 -5.46 6.79
C TYR A 461 4.71 -6.45 6.63
N GLN A 462 4.04 -6.42 5.50
CA GLN A 462 2.92 -7.31 5.20
C GLN A 462 3.39 -8.68 4.66
N TYR A 463 4.22 -8.66 3.64
CA TYR A 463 4.47 -9.84 2.80
C TYR A 463 5.58 -10.76 3.32
N LEU A 464 6.35 -10.31 4.31
CA LEU A 464 7.38 -11.09 4.99
C LEU A 464 7.14 -11.23 6.48
N CYS A 465 6.74 -10.13 7.16
CA CYS A 465 6.59 -10.13 8.62
C CYS A 465 5.17 -10.46 9.08
N GLY A 466 4.16 -10.32 8.22
CA GLY A 466 2.76 -10.49 8.61
C GLY A 466 2.23 -9.39 9.55
N CYS A 467 2.96 -8.29 9.69
CA CYS A 467 2.53 -7.11 10.44
C CYS A 467 1.63 -6.27 9.52
N ASN A 468 0.32 -6.48 9.59
CA ASN A 468 -0.55 -6.10 8.51
C ASN A 468 -1.20 -4.74 8.66
N ALA A 469 -1.52 -4.33 9.88
CA ALA A 469 -2.40 -3.19 10.05
C ALA A 469 -2.09 -2.41 11.31
N GLY A 470 -0.97 -1.68 11.28
CA GLY A 470 -0.73 -0.61 12.25
C GLY A 470 -1.71 0.53 11.98
N PRO A 471 -2.46 1.03 12.98
CA PRO A 471 -3.49 2.06 12.78
C PRO A 471 -2.99 3.30 12.03
N ARG A 472 -1.77 3.73 12.31
CA ARG A 472 -1.10 4.84 11.64
C ARG A 472 -1.12 4.69 10.13
N ALA A 473 -0.53 3.61 9.62
CA ALA A 473 -0.43 3.37 8.18
C ALA A 473 -1.82 3.15 7.56
N THR A 474 -2.60 2.25 8.14
CA THR A 474 -3.93 1.87 7.66
C THR A 474 -4.86 3.08 7.52
N LEU A 475 -4.92 3.94 8.54
CA LEU A 475 -5.80 5.10 8.54
C LEU A 475 -5.27 6.22 7.63
N GLN A 476 -3.95 6.40 7.55
CA GLN A 476 -3.33 7.36 6.63
C GLN A 476 -3.62 6.99 5.16
N HIS A 477 -3.56 5.71 4.82
CA HIS A 477 -3.93 5.20 3.49
C HIS A 477 -5.42 5.37 3.18
N ALA A 478 -6.28 5.34 4.20
CA ALA A 478 -7.72 5.51 4.02
C ALA A 478 -8.15 6.97 3.78
N LEU A 479 -7.36 7.97 4.17
CA LEU A 479 -7.75 9.38 4.04
C LEU A 479 -8.14 9.79 2.61
N PRO A 480 -7.38 9.47 1.53
CA PRO A 480 -7.79 9.86 0.18
C PRO A 480 -9.03 9.07 -0.29
N LEU A 481 -9.28 7.88 0.27
CA LEU A 481 -10.47 7.09 -0.05
C LEU A 481 -11.76 7.71 0.49
N ILE A 482 -11.72 8.61 1.45
CA ILE A 482 -12.90 9.36 1.90
C ILE A 482 -13.59 10.03 0.70
N TRP A 483 -12.82 10.51 -0.28
CA TRP A 483 -13.30 11.16 -1.49
C TRP A 483 -13.46 10.22 -2.70
N LEU A 484 -12.76 9.06 -2.71
CA LEU A 484 -12.76 8.12 -3.83
C LEU A 484 -13.65 6.89 -3.59
N SER A 485 -13.69 6.38 -2.37
CA SER A 485 -14.46 5.19 -1.98
C SER A 485 -14.81 5.27 -0.50
N PRO A 486 -15.79 6.11 -0.11
CA PRO A 486 -16.13 6.33 1.30
C PRO A 486 -16.53 5.06 2.04
N GLU A 487 -17.14 4.09 1.35
CA GLU A 487 -17.51 2.80 1.97
C GLU A 487 -16.27 1.98 2.34
N LEU A 488 -15.24 1.95 1.49
CA LEU A 488 -13.98 1.28 1.81
C LEU A 488 -13.23 2.02 2.93
N ALA A 489 -13.21 3.35 2.91
CA ALA A 489 -12.63 4.14 4.00
C ALA A 489 -13.32 3.86 5.34
N LYS A 490 -14.66 3.78 5.34
CA LYS A 490 -15.47 3.41 6.50
C LYS A 490 -15.12 2.03 7.03
N ASP A 491 -14.96 1.08 6.14
CA ASP A 491 -14.67 -0.30 6.50
C ASP A 491 -13.26 -0.45 7.13
N VAL A 492 -12.28 0.28 6.59
CA VAL A 492 -10.93 0.38 7.19
C VAL A 492 -10.98 1.00 8.60
N ILE A 493 -11.82 1.99 8.82
CA ILE A 493 -12.03 2.56 10.16
C ILE A 493 -12.68 1.53 11.09
N ARG A 494 -13.70 0.77 10.64
CA ARG A 494 -14.31 -0.33 11.40
C ARG A 494 -13.29 -1.38 11.82
N PHE A 495 -12.40 -1.75 10.91
CA PHE A 495 -11.32 -2.68 11.20
C PHE A 495 -10.45 -2.19 12.37
N THR A 496 -10.08 -0.92 12.38
CA THR A 496 -9.31 -0.32 13.47
C THR A 496 -10.11 -0.25 14.78
N LEU A 497 -11.38 0.16 14.71
CA LEU A 497 -12.27 0.23 15.89
C LEU A 497 -12.43 -1.14 16.56
N ALA A 498 -12.56 -2.22 15.79
CA ALA A 498 -12.71 -3.58 16.29
C ALA A 498 -11.44 -4.11 17.02
N GLN A 499 -10.31 -3.45 16.84
CA GLN A 499 -9.06 -3.77 17.55
C GLN A 499 -8.85 -2.97 18.83
N THR A 500 -9.61 -1.88 19.04
CA THR A 500 -9.43 -1.03 20.23
C THR A 500 -9.73 -1.80 21.52
N HIS A 501 -8.96 -1.51 22.56
CA HIS A 501 -9.19 -2.06 23.89
C HIS A 501 -10.27 -1.26 24.64
N PRO A 502 -11.05 -1.85 25.58
CA PRO A 502 -12.05 -1.12 26.38
C PRO A 502 -11.51 0.05 27.18
N SER A 503 -10.19 0.12 27.43
CA SER A 503 -9.53 1.29 28.01
C SER A 503 -9.52 2.52 27.09
N GLY A 504 -9.75 2.31 25.79
CA GLY A 504 -9.56 3.31 24.75
C GLY A 504 -8.22 3.20 24.02
N GLU A 505 -7.31 2.35 24.51
CA GLU A 505 -6.02 2.10 23.84
C GLU A 505 -6.25 1.53 22.43
N VAL A 506 -5.66 2.19 21.44
CA VAL A 506 -5.59 1.70 20.06
C VAL A 506 -4.25 0.95 19.92
N PRO A 507 -4.27 -0.36 19.66
CA PRO A 507 -3.04 -1.18 19.70
C PRO A 507 -2.09 -0.82 18.56
N TYR A 508 -0.83 -1.29 18.68
CA TYR A 508 0.20 -1.02 17.67
C TYR A 508 -0.16 -1.60 16.30
N ALA A 509 -0.51 -2.88 16.26
CA ALA A 509 -0.84 -3.55 15.01
C ALA A 509 -1.62 -4.86 15.23
N GLU A 510 -2.39 -5.23 14.21
CA GLU A 510 -2.75 -6.62 13.98
C GLU A 510 -1.57 -7.32 13.31
N VAL A 511 -1.12 -8.42 13.90
CA VAL A 511 0.10 -9.14 13.49
C VAL A 511 -0.20 -10.49 12.83
N GLY A 512 -1.36 -10.61 12.26
CA GLY A 512 -1.84 -11.79 11.56
C GLY A 512 -2.77 -12.67 12.39
N ASN A 513 -3.72 -13.30 11.71
CA ASN A 513 -4.68 -14.24 12.29
C ASN A 513 -5.54 -13.68 13.44
N GLY A 514 -5.79 -12.38 13.45
CA GLY A 514 -6.55 -11.71 14.50
C GLY A 514 -5.78 -11.53 15.82
N LEU A 515 -4.46 -11.69 15.81
CA LEU A 515 -3.62 -11.39 16.97
C LEU A 515 -3.28 -9.91 16.99
N ILE A 516 -3.44 -9.31 18.16
CA ILE A 516 -3.15 -7.90 18.39
C ILE A 516 -1.87 -7.78 19.19
N GLU A 517 -0.91 -7.02 18.67
CA GLU A 517 0.30 -6.68 19.40
C GLU A 517 0.02 -5.57 20.42
N THR A 518 0.16 -5.89 21.69
CA THR A 518 -0.12 -4.97 22.80
C THR A 518 1.01 -4.88 23.82
N ALA A 519 2.06 -5.71 23.70
CA ALA A 519 3.03 -5.90 24.78
C ALA A 519 4.32 -5.12 24.58
N GLU A 520 4.82 -5.04 23.37
CA GLU A 520 6.16 -4.50 23.08
C GLU A 520 6.14 -3.07 22.54
N PHE A 521 5.15 -2.75 21.70
CA PHE A 521 5.00 -1.43 21.14
C PHE A 521 3.70 -0.77 21.60
N VAL A 522 3.83 0.32 22.32
CA VAL A 522 2.73 1.17 22.80
C VAL A 522 3.02 2.61 22.36
N PRO A 523 2.97 2.90 21.07
CA PRO A 523 3.19 4.25 20.56
C PRO A 523 2.04 5.17 20.98
N SER A 524 2.35 6.43 21.17
CA SER A 524 1.39 7.40 21.69
C SER A 524 0.61 8.17 20.63
N ASP A 525 0.72 7.80 19.37
CA ASP A 525 0.04 8.47 18.26
C ASP A 525 -1.20 7.71 17.71
N ASN A 526 -1.39 6.44 18.08
CA ASN A 526 -2.47 5.62 17.51
C ASN A 526 -3.86 6.18 17.79
N ASP A 527 -4.09 6.73 18.99
CA ASP A 527 -5.36 7.40 19.34
C ASP A 527 -5.61 8.61 18.45
N LEU A 528 -4.55 9.35 18.09
CA LEU A 528 -4.64 10.52 17.22
C LEU A 528 -5.08 10.12 15.82
N TRP A 529 -4.52 9.06 15.27
CA TRP A 529 -4.89 8.58 13.94
C TRP A 529 -6.35 8.15 13.88
N LEU A 530 -6.85 7.42 14.91
CA LEU A 530 -8.26 7.04 14.99
C LEU A 530 -9.19 8.25 15.07
N LEU A 531 -8.91 9.18 15.98
CA LEU A 531 -9.73 10.39 16.16
C LEU A 531 -9.74 11.26 14.90
N TRP A 532 -8.62 11.37 14.21
CA TRP A 532 -8.53 12.11 12.95
C TRP A 532 -9.33 11.46 11.85
N ALA A 533 -9.09 10.16 11.58
CA ALA A 533 -9.76 9.45 10.49
C ALA A 533 -11.29 9.42 10.65
N VAL A 534 -11.80 9.15 11.87
CA VAL A 534 -13.24 9.19 12.16
C VAL A 534 -13.80 10.59 11.96
N SER A 535 -13.08 11.63 12.43
CA SER A 535 -13.53 13.00 12.30
C SER A 535 -13.61 13.43 10.84
N ASP A 536 -12.55 13.17 10.06
CA ASP A 536 -12.52 13.56 8.65
C ASP A 536 -13.52 12.76 7.82
N TYR A 537 -13.68 11.46 8.08
CA TYR A 537 -14.67 10.64 7.40
C TYR A 537 -16.09 11.21 7.60
N ILE A 538 -16.51 11.41 8.85
CA ILE A 538 -17.88 11.85 9.14
C ILE A 538 -18.15 13.27 8.67
N LEU A 539 -17.20 14.18 8.89
CA LEU A 539 -17.35 15.57 8.47
C LEU A 539 -17.36 15.73 6.95
N SER A 540 -16.64 14.88 6.21
CA SER A 540 -16.61 14.90 4.74
C SER A 540 -17.83 14.22 4.12
N THR A 541 -18.20 13.03 4.62
CA THR A 541 -19.27 12.20 4.02
C THR A 541 -20.67 12.53 4.57
N ARG A 542 -20.76 13.25 5.70
CA ARG A 542 -22.01 13.48 6.45
C ARG A 542 -22.68 12.20 6.96
N ASP A 543 -21.96 11.10 7.07
CA ASP A 543 -22.44 9.83 7.61
C ASP A 543 -22.55 9.86 9.14
N ARG A 544 -23.50 10.67 9.65
CA ARG A 544 -23.75 10.76 11.09
C ARG A 544 -24.20 9.43 11.70
N GLN A 545 -24.81 8.54 10.91
CA GLN A 545 -25.28 7.24 11.38
C GLN A 545 -24.12 6.35 11.82
N PHE A 546 -22.95 6.52 11.23
CA PHE A 546 -21.75 5.78 11.64
C PHE A 546 -21.41 5.98 13.12
N LEU A 547 -21.66 7.16 13.71
CA LEU A 547 -21.43 7.39 15.14
C LEU A 547 -22.26 6.47 16.07
N THR A 548 -23.40 6.00 15.59
CA THR A 548 -24.30 5.12 16.34
C THR A 548 -24.13 3.65 16.02
N GLU A 549 -23.32 3.33 15.03
CA GLU A 549 -22.99 1.97 14.67
C GLU A 549 -22.23 1.30 15.82
N VAL A 550 -22.60 0.06 16.16
CA VAL A 550 -22.05 -0.68 17.29
C VAL A 550 -20.87 -1.51 16.82
N CYS A 551 -19.70 -1.27 17.40
CA CYS A 551 -18.46 -1.98 17.14
C CYS A 551 -18.01 -2.76 18.39
N SER A 552 -17.35 -3.90 18.16
CA SER A 552 -16.72 -4.69 19.22
C SER A 552 -15.41 -4.06 19.67
N TYR A 553 -15.00 -4.41 20.89
CA TYR A 553 -13.63 -4.20 21.36
C TYR A 553 -12.83 -5.50 21.30
N TRP A 554 -11.54 -5.39 21.35
CA TRP A 554 -10.63 -6.53 21.48
C TRP A 554 -10.38 -6.88 22.97
N PRO A 555 -10.31 -8.16 23.37
CA PRO A 555 -10.64 -9.34 22.55
C PRO A 555 -12.15 -9.67 22.61
N PRO A 556 -12.80 -9.91 21.48
CA PRO A 556 -14.15 -10.45 21.46
C PRO A 556 -14.08 -11.93 21.87
N PRO A 557 -15.15 -12.54 22.47
CA PRO A 557 -16.43 -11.95 22.89
C PRO A 557 -16.44 -11.45 24.35
N TYR A 558 -15.28 -11.19 24.93
CA TYR A 558 -15.15 -10.87 26.37
C TYR A 558 -15.47 -9.41 26.71
N THR A 559 -15.78 -8.61 25.70
CA THR A 559 -16.06 -7.19 25.83
C THR A 559 -17.48 -6.88 25.32
N ARG A 560 -18.14 -5.90 25.95
CA ARG A 560 -19.43 -5.41 25.49
C ARG A 560 -19.22 -4.47 24.31
N PRO A 561 -19.86 -4.69 23.13
CA PRO A 561 -19.80 -3.74 22.03
C PRO A 561 -20.43 -2.40 22.40
N GLU A 562 -19.89 -1.32 21.86
CA GLU A 562 -20.38 0.06 22.07
C GLU A 562 -20.47 0.81 20.74
N PRO A 563 -21.21 1.93 20.68
CA PRO A 563 -21.24 2.81 19.51
C PRO A 563 -19.86 3.38 19.16
N VAL A 564 -19.62 3.67 17.88
CA VAL A 564 -18.39 4.32 17.40
C VAL A 564 -18.07 5.60 18.17
N TRP A 565 -19.11 6.37 18.54
CA TRP A 565 -18.93 7.57 19.36
C TRP A 565 -18.25 7.25 20.71
N ASP A 566 -18.63 6.18 21.36
CA ASP A 566 -18.04 5.78 22.64
C ASP A 566 -16.59 5.32 22.50
N HIS A 567 -16.25 4.64 21.39
CA HIS A 567 -14.84 4.35 21.04
C HIS A 567 -14.02 5.64 20.92
N CYS A 568 -14.54 6.66 20.23
CA CYS A 568 -13.86 7.95 20.11
C CYS A 568 -13.69 8.65 21.47
N VAL A 569 -14.70 8.61 22.33
CA VAL A 569 -14.63 9.20 23.68
C VAL A 569 -13.59 8.47 24.55
N ARG A 570 -13.49 7.12 24.42
CA ARG A 570 -12.49 6.33 25.14
C ARG A 570 -11.08 6.59 24.60
N ALA A 571 -10.87 6.66 23.30
CA ALA A 571 -9.59 7.03 22.71
C ALA A 571 -9.15 8.44 23.13
N PHE A 572 -10.08 9.40 23.13
CA PHE A 572 -9.80 10.75 23.65
C PHE A 572 -9.36 10.74 25.12
N ARG A 573 -10.03 9.96 25.98
CA ARG A 573 -9.65 9.82 27.40
C ARG A 573 -8.32 9.11 27.56
N HIS A 574 -8.10 8.02 26.81
CA HIS A 574 -6.82 7.32 26.84
C HIS A 574 -5.66 8.23 26.48
N LEU A 575 -5.80 9.02 25.40
CA LEU A 575 -4.80 10.02 25.01
C LEU A 575 -4.55 11.06 26.11
N THR A 576 -5.62 11.63 26.68
CA THR A 576 -5.51 12.81 27.55
C THR A 576 -5.29 12.49 29.04
N GLU A 577 -5.70 11.29 29.49
CA GLU A 577 -5.67 10.86 30.89
C GLU A 577 -4.62 9.74 31.12
N ASP A 578 -4.63 8.67 30.31
CA ASP A 578 -3.75 7.51 30.48
C ASP A 578 -2.37 7.74 29.87
N VAL A 579 -2.28 8.10 28.59
CA VAL A 579 -1.04 8.57 27.96
C VAL A 579 -0.62 9.86 28.66
N GLY A 580 -1.50 10.83 28.68
CA GLY A 580 -1.34 12.08 29.40
C GLY A 580 -0.13 12.91 28.93
N TYR A 581 0.26 13.83 29.79
CA TYR A 581 1.30 14.82 29.48
C TYR A 581 2.53 14.63 30.39
N GLY A 582 3.70 14.91 29.86
CA GLY A 582 4.96 14.87 30.60
C GLY A 582 5.30 16.18 31.29
N PRO A 583 6.56 16.33 31.77
CA PRO A 583 7.00 17.50 32.56
C PRO A 583 6.94 18.83 31.84
N HIS A 584 6.98 18.87 30.48
CA HIS A 584 6.92 20.08 29.67
C HIS A 584 5.50 20.34 29.11
N GLY A 585 4.50 19.53 29.49
CA GLY A 585 3.12 19.66 29.05
C GLY A 585 2.85 19.09 27.67
N LEU A 586 3.78 18.32 27.09
CA LEU A 586 3.64 17.65 25.82
C LEU A 586 3.10 16.23 26.03
N VAL A 587 2.56 15.62 24.97
CA VAL A 587 2.09 14.24 24.97
C VAL A 587 3.25 13.30 25.29
N ARG A 588 3.07 12.40 26.27
CA ARG A 588 4.08 11.39 26.60
C ARG A 588 4.37 10.48 25.42
N MET A 589 5.63 10.13 25.27
CA MET A 589 6.08 9.28 24.15
C MET A 589 5.70 7.81 24.32
N ARG A 590 5.65 7.31 25.56
CA ARG A 590 5.50 5.89 25.88
C ARG A 590 6.70 5.08 25.33
N THR A 591 6.47 4.06 24.48
CA THR A 591 7.59 3.30 23.88
C THR A 591 8.12 3.97 22.62
N SER A 592 7.28 4.67 21.87
CA SER A 592 7.63 5.34 20.62
C SER A 592 6.59 6.37 20.19
N ASP A 593 6.95 7.16 19.23
CA ASP A 593 6.04 7.84 18.31
C ASP A 593 6.26 7.27 16.89
N TRP A 594 6.09 8.06 15.85
CA TRP A 594 6.36 7.62 14.48
C TRP A 594 7.82 7.13 14.28
N ASN A 595 8.79 7.75 14.94
CA ASN A 595 10.20 7.42 14.84
C ASN A 595 10.65 6.57 16.04
N ASP A 596 10.66 5.27 15.87
CA ASP A 596 11.07 4.32 16.91
C ASP A 596 12.55 4.51 17.34
N GLY A 597 13.40 5.03 16.45
CA GLY A 597 14.83 5.26 16.69
C GLY A 597 15.13 6.35 17.71
N ILE A 598 14.26 7.34 17.86
CA ILE A 598 14.51 8.47 18.76
C ILE A 598 14.69 8.04 20.23
N ILE A 599 14.07 6.92 20.61
CA ILE A 599 14.19 6.33 21.94
C ILE A 599 15.49 5.55 22.06
N LEU A 600 15.86 4.84 20.99
CA LEU A 600 16.98 3.90 20.97
C LEU A 600 18.35 4.61 20.94
N GLU A 601 18.42 5.81 20.43
CA GLU A 601 19.66 6.58 20.29
C GLU A 601 20.19 7.20 21.59
N GLY A 602 19.45 7.09 22.69
CA GLY A 602 19.80 7.70 23.97
C GLY A 602 20.19 6.70 25.07
N ASN A 603 21.03 7.14 26.01
CA ASN A 603 21.40 6.37 27.20
C ASN A 603 20.38 6.54 28.36
N VAL A 604 19.14 6.97 28.07
CA VAL A 604 18.10 7.12 29.10
C VAL A 604 17.40 5.77 29.29
N PRO A 605 17.24 5.28 30.53
CA PRO A 605 16.52 4.05 30.79
C PRO A 605 15.06 4.09 30.30
N MET A 606 14.57 3.01 29.73
CA MET A 606 13.22 2.94 29.14
C MET A 606 12.08 3.22 30.13
N ASP A 607 12.21 2.81 31.38
CA ASP A 607 11.23 3.13 32.41
C ASP A 607 11.14 4.65 32.66
N LYS A 608 12.24 5.37 32.52
CA LYS A 608 12.27 6.81 32.60
C LYS A 608 11.71 7.49 31.36
N VAL A 609 12.04 6.98 30.16
CA VAL A 609 11.42 7.44 28.91
C VAL A 609 9.90 7.24 28.96
N TRP A 610 9.45 6.08 29.43
CA TRP A 610 8.03 5.79 29.60
C TRP A 610 7.32 6.80 30.52
N ALA A 611 7.95 7.15 31.62
CA ALA A 611 7.35 8.02 32.65
C ALA A 611 7.43 9.52 32.29
N GLU A 612 8.52 9.96 31.66
CA GLU A 612 8.84 11.38 31.48
C GLU A 612 9.12 11.78 30.02
N GLY A 613 9.30 10.82 29.10
CA GLY A 613 9.56 11.09 27.68
C GLY A 613 8.37 11.77 27.02
N GLU A 614 8.63 12.74 26.15
CA GLU A 614 7.62 13.56 25.48
C GLU A 614 7.91 13.72 24.00
N SER A 615 6.86 13.63 23.20
CA SER A 615 6.92 13.81 21.73
C SER A 615 6.38 15.16 21.31
N THR A 616 7.22 16.01 20.75
CA THR A 616 6.79 17.26 20.13
C THR A 616 5.99 16.98 18.85
N LEU A 617 6.36 15.92 18.09
CA LEU A 617 5.58 15.47 16.93
C LEU A 617 4.13 15.18 17.30
N ASN A 618 3.91 14.25 18.25
CA ASN A 618 2.56 13.85 18.65
C ASN A 618 1.78 14.99 19.29
N SER A 619 2.48 15.90 19.99
CA SER A 619 1.86 17.08 20.59
C SER A 619 1.38 18.09 19.54
N ALA A 620 2.18 18.37 18.52
CA ALA A 620 1.80 19.26 17.44
C ALA A 620 0.66 18.66 16.57
N MET A 621 0.70 17.36 16.30
CA MET A 621 -0.37 16.62 15.66
C MET A 621 -1.66 16.66 16.51
N ALA A 622 -1.53 16.46 17.82
CA ALA A 622 -2.68 16.46 18.74
C ALA A 622 -3.41 17.82 18.75
N VAL A 623 -2.71 18.93 18.60
CA VAL A 623 -3.39 20.26 18.48
C VAL A 623 -4.37 20.26 17.32
N HIS A 624 -3.95 19.80 16.15
CA HIS A 624 -4.82 19.72 14.97
C HIS A 624 -5.94 18.70 15.19
N VAL A 625 -5.60 17.47 15.59
CA VAL A 625 -6.57 16.37 15.71
C VAL A 625 -7.64 16.66 16.77
N LEU A 626 -7.27 17.24 17.91
CA LEU A 626 -8.24 17.57 18.95
C LEU A 626 -9.16 18.71 18.54
N ARG A 627 -8.69 19.67 17.73
CA ARG A 627 -9.57 20.68 17.11
C ARG A 627 -10.55 20.03 16.12
N ARG A 628 -10.08 19.07 15.29
CA ARG A 628 -10.95 18.31 14.39
C ARG A 628 -11.97 17.48 15.16
N PHE A 629 -11.55 16.81 16.22
CA PHE A 629 -12.47 16.05 17.09
C PHE A 629 -13.47 16.97 17.80
N ALA A 630 -13.08 18.18 18.18
CA ALA A 630 -14.00 19.16 18.73
C ALA A 630 -15.08 19.60 17.71
N GLU A 631 -14.73 19.69 16.43
CA GLU A 631 -15.70 19.94 15.35
C GLU A 631 -16.65 18.76 15.17
N LEU A 632 -16.13 17.51 15.17
CA LEU A 632 -16.94 16.31 15.13
C LEU A 632 -17.90 16.27 16.33
N ALA A 633 -17.41 16.56 17.54
CA ALA A 633 -18.23 16.58 18.75
C ALA A 633 -19.33 17.64 18.68
N ALA A 634 -19.03 18.83 18.15
CA ALA A 634 -20.03 19.86 17.90
C ALA A 634 -21.07 19.39 16.88
N TYR A 635 -20.63 18.78 15.79
CA TYR A 635 -21.49 18.20 14.75
C TYR A 635 -22.38 17.05 15.29
N ALA A 636 -21.84 16.26 16.24
CA ALA A 636 -22.55 15.19 16.94
C ALA A 636 -23.46 15.70 18.10
N HIS A 637 -23.65 17.02 18.26
CA HIS A 637 -24.39 17.67 19.36
C HIS A 637 -23.86 17.32 20.76
N GLN A 638 -22.53 17.22 20.91
CA GLN A 638 -21.82 16.93 22.15
C GLN A 638 -20.97 18.16 22.61
N PRO A 639 -21.60 19.26 23.02
CA PRO A 639 -20.90 20.55 23.27
C PRO A 639 -19.88 20.46 24.41
N VAL A 640 -20.12 19.63 25.43
CA VAL A 640 -19.19 19.46 26.55
C VAL A 640 -17.89 18.77 26.07
N MET A 641 -18.01 17.74 25.22
CA MET A 641 -16.84 17.07 24.65
C MET A 641 -16.08 18.00 23.68
N ALA A 642 -16.81 18.77 22.87
CA ALA A 642 -16.22 19.77 21.98
C ALA A 642 -15.40 20.80 22.76
N GLN A 643 -15.90 21.28 23.91
CA GLN A 643 -15.18 22.24 24.73
C GLN A 643 -13.94 21.61 25.38
N ARG A 644 -14.05 20.40 25.93
CA ARG A 644 -12.90 19.68 26.52
C ARG A 644 -11.80 19.45 25.48
N ALA A 645 -12.13 19.02 24.28
CA ALA A 645 -11.17 18.79 23.21
C ALA A 645 -10.43 20.09 22.83
N ARG A 646 -11.13 21.23 22.73
CA ARG A 646 -10.50 22.55 22.50
C ARG A 646 -9.55 22.94 23.61
N GLU A 647 -9.95 22.79 24.88
CA GLU A 647 -9.11 23.11 26.03
C GLU A 647 -7.79 22.31 26.06
N HIS A 648 -7.84 21.02 25.70
CA HIS A 648 -6.63 20.20 25.56
C HIS A 648 -5.77 20.64 24.36
N ALA A 649 -6.39 20.97 23.22
CA ALA A 649 -5.70 21.50 22.06
C ALA A 649 -4.97 22.82 22.36
N ASP A 650 -5.62 23.74 23.08
CA ASP A 650 -5.06 25.06 23.41
C ASP A 650 -3.86 24.92 24.36
N LYS A 651 -3.97 24.08 25.40
CA LYS A 651 -2.85 23.77 26.31
C LYS A 651 -1.65 23.19 25.56
N LEU A 652 -1.90 22.24 24.65
CA LEU A 652 -0.83 21.64 23.84
C LEU A 652 -0.22 22.67 22.87
N ALA A 653 -1.03 23.57 22.30
CA ALA A 653 -0.53 24.63 21.43
C ALA A 653 0.44 25.56 22.16
N GLU A 654 0.20 25.87 23.43
CA GLU A 654 1.13 26.62 24.28
C GLU A 654 2.43 25.86 24.55
N ALA A 655 2.33 24.57 24.89
CA ALA A 655 3.49 23.71 25.13
C ALA A 655 4.36 23.55 23.88
N VAL A 656 3.73 23.34 22.70
CA VAL A 656 4.46 23.22 21.41
C VAL A 656 5.16 24.53 21.06
N ARG A 657 4.55 25.71 21.29
CA ARG A 657 5.20 27.01 21.08
C ARG A 657 6.45 27.18 21.95
N ALA A 658 6.43 26.67 23.17
CA ALA A 658 7.60 26.70 24.07
C ALA A 658 8.77 25.84 23.56
N CYS A 659 8.52 24.94 22.61
CA CYS A 659 9.54 24.12 21.96
C CYS A 659 10.31 24.85 20.83
N TRP A 660 10.00 26.11 20.53
CA TRP A 660 10.70 26.92 19.53
C TRP A 660 12.17 27.15 19.88
N ARG A 661 13.09 26.85 18.94
CA ARG A 661 14.55 26.97 19.11
C ARG A 661 15.15 27.98 18.13
N GLY A 662 14.50 29.09 17.96
CA GLY A 662 14.95 30.20 17.11
C GLY A 662 14.57 30.08 15.65
N ARG A 663 14.66 28.91 15.01
CA ARG A 663 14.31 28.67 13.60
C ARG A 663 13.49 27.40 13.36
N HIS A 664 13.38 26.51 14.35
CA HIS A 664 12.61 25.27 14.30
C HIS A 664 12.10 24.90 15.69
N ILE A 665 11.18 23.94 15.79
CA ILE A 665 10.78 23.34 17.07
C ILE A 665 11.64 22.10 17.32
N ASN A 666 11.92 21.79 18.60
CA ASN A 666 12.68 20.60 18.96
C ASN A 666 11.91 19.32 18.60
N ARG A 667 12.60 18.18 18.65
CA ARG A 667 11.99 16.87 18.35
C ARG A 667 11.20 16.30 19.54
N GLY A 668 11.65 16.59 20.77
CA GLY A 668 11.04 16.07 21.98
C GLY A 668 12.01 15.98 23.14
N TRP A 669 11.63 15.17 24.12
CA TRP A 669 12.41 14.94 25.34
C TRP A 669 12.43 13.46 25.67
N ARG A 670 13.61 12.90 25.99
CA ARG A 670 13.72 11.50 26.48
C ARG A 670 13.37 11.39 27.96
N ASP A 671 13.61 12.44 28.72
CA ASP A 671 13.16 12.70 30.08
C ASP A 671 13.15 14.21 30.30
N ARG A 672 12.80 14.66 31.51
CA ARG A 672 12.71 16.10 31.86
C ARG A 672 13.96 16.94 31.56
N ASN A 673 15.13 16.31 31.38
CA ASN A 673 16.42 17.00 31.24
C ASN A 673 17.11 16.73 29.89
N HIS A 674 16.68 15.70 29.15
CA HIS A 674 17.34 15.28 27.91
C HIS A 674 16.51 15.66 26.69
N GLU A 675 16.74 16.87 26.23
CA GLU A 675 16.13 17.43 25.02
C GLU A 675 16.73 16.82 23.75
N VAL A 676 15.90 16.57 22.75
CA VAL A 676 16.28 16.09 21.43
C VAL A 676 15.92 17.15 20.39
N GLY A 677 16.81 17.42 19.44
CA GLY A 677 16.54 18.38 18.39
C GLY A 677 16.71 19.85 18.81
N TYR A 678 17.56 20.14 19.81
CA TYR A 678 17.87 21.54 20.17
C TYR A 678 18.65 22.27 19.05
N LYS A 679 19.65 21.60 18.46
CA LYS A 679 20.46 22.10 17.33
C LYS A 679 20.14 21.36 16.04
N ASP A 680 19.84 20.08 16.14
CA ASP A 680 19.52 19.23 15.02
C ASP A 680 18.09 19.46 14.57
N LEU A 681 17.88 19.50 13.26
CA LEU A 681 16.57 19.67 12.67
C LEU A 681 16.00 18.29 12.34
N TYR A 682 14.91 17.93 13.01
CA TYR A 682 14.08 16.77 12.70
C TYR A 682 12.83 17.26 11.99
N LEU A 683 12.51 16.65 10.84
CA LEU A 683 11.40 17.09 10.02
C LEU A 683 10.05 16.80 10.67
N GLU A 684 9.91 15.66 11.34
CA GLU A 684 8.63 15.08 11.75
C GLU A 684 7.69 16.05 12.52
N PRO A 685 8.16 16.85 13.50
CA PRO A 685 7.28 17.79 14.21
C PRO A 685 7.00 19.07 13.42
N GLN A 686 7.83 19.46 12.44
CA GLN A 686 7.75 20.76 11.79
C GLN A 686 6.48 20.95 10.95
N PRO A 687 6.07 19.99 10.10
CA PRO A 687 4.84 20.06 9.34
C PRO A 687 3.63 20.29 10.25
N TRP A 688 3.53 19.55 11.34
CA TRP A 688 2.40 19.65 12.25
C TRP A 688 2.34 20.98 12.99
N ALA A 689 3.48 21.62 13.27
CA ALA A 689 3.49 22.98 13.81
C ALA A 689 2.92 24.02 12.83
N LEU A 690 3.16 23.82 11.52
CA LEU A 690 2.57 24.67 10.46
C LEU A 690 1.07 24.35 10.27
N ILE A 691 0.69 23.08 10.22
CA ILE A 691 -0.69 22.62 10.02
C ILE A 691 -1.59 23.09 11.17
N SER A 692 -1.11 22.95 12.39
CA SER A 692 -1.85 23.36 13.59
C SER A 692 -1.83 24.87 13.87
N GLU A 693 -1.08 25.65 13.07
CA GLU A 693 -0.98 27.10 13.17
C GLU A 693 -0.57 27.58 14.57
N VAL A 694 0.34 26.83 15.22
CA VAL A 694 0.84 27.21 16.55
C VAL A 694 1.94 28.27 16.51
N LEU A 695 2.58 28.44 15.37
CA LEU A 695 3.63 29.44 15.12
C LEU A 695 3.03 30.73 14.55
N ASP A 696 3.64 31.88 14.88
CA ASP A 696 3.31 33.12 14.22
C ASP A 696 3.85 33.19 12.76
N LYS A 697 3.49 34.22 12.02
CA LYS A 697 3.88 34.37 10.61
C LYS A 697 5.40 34.43 10.43
N GLN A 698 6.13 35.12 11.34
CA GLN A 698 7.57 35.24 11.26
C GLN A 698 8.27 33.92 11.57
N GLN A 699 7.79 33.21 12.59
CA GLN A 699 8.27 31.86 12.96
C GLN A 699 8.02 30.86 11.83
N SER A 700 6.80 30.87 11.26
CA SER A 700 6.44 29.99 10.15
C SER A 700 7.33 30.22 8.92
N ALA A 701 7.57 31.48 8.55
CA ALA A 701 8.48 31.80 7.44
C ALA A 701 9.91 31.35 7.73
N ALA A 702 10.42 31.60 8.94
CA ALA A 702 11.77 31.20 9.37
C ALA A 702 11.92 29.66 9.37
N LEU A 703 10.89 28.94 9.77
CA LEU A 703 10.87 27.47 9.76
C LEU A 703 10.92 26.93 8.33
N VAL A 704 10.10 27.48 7.43
CA VAL A 704 10.07 27.08 6.02
C VAL A 704 11.43 27.30 5.35
N ASP A 705 12.10 28.42 5.67
CA ASP A 705 13.46 28.67 5.18
C ASP A 705 14.49 27.70 5.77
N GLU A 706 14.38 27.35 7.04
CA GLU A 706 15.29 26.41 7.71
C GLU A 706 15.16 25.00 7.14
N ILE A 707 13.94 24.53 6.87
CA ILE A 707 13.68 23.23 6.21
C ILE A 707 14.34 23.24 4.81
N ALA A 708 14.07 24.25 4.01
CA ALA A 708 14.62 24.36 2.67
C ALA A 708 16.15 24.42 2.64
N ASN A 709 16.77 25.04 3.64
CA ASN A 709 18.24 25.20 3.69
C ASN A 709 18.95 23.93 4.19
N ARG A 710 18.30 23.13 5.06
CA ARG A 710 18.98 22.02 5.74
C ARG A 710 18.53 20.64 5.30
N LEU A 711 17.28 20.51 4.83
CA LEU A 711 16.66 19.20 4.54
C LEU A 711 16.40 18.95 3.06
N ALA A 712 16.43 19.97 2.20
CA ALA A 712 16.12 19.79 0.78
C ALA A 712 17.02 18.74 0.11
N ASP A 713 16.40 17.85 -0.65
CA ASP A 713 17.05 16.84 -1.48
C ASP A 713 16.32 16.74 -2.83
N PRO A 714 16.91 16.19 -3.89
CA PRO A 714 16.28 16.12 -5.21
C PRO A 714 14.93 15.41 -5.28
N ILE A 715 14.68 14.45 -4.39
CA ILE A 715 13.44 13.64 -4.38
C ILE A 715 12.56 13.91 -3.14
N GLY A 716 12.75 15.04 -2.49
CA GLY A 716 11.97 15.48 -1.34
C GLY A 716 12.85 16.00 -0.21
N SER A 717 12.26 16.36 0.90
CA SER A 717 13.00 16.79 2.09
C SER A 717 13.39 15.59 2.96
N ARG A 718 14.65 15.56 3.37
CA ARG A 718 15.15 14.54 4.32
C ARG A 718 14.53 14.74 5.71
N ILE A 719 14.36 13.66 6.45
CA ILE A 719 13.79 13.77 7.80
C ILE A 719 14.77 14.30 8.86
N PHE A 720 16.07 14.36 8.55
CA PHE A 720 17.09 14.79 9.50
C PHE A 720 18.17 15.67 8.89
N GLY A 721 18.53 16.74 9.59
CA GLY A 721 19.66 17.62 9.29
C GLY A 721 20.45 17.92 10.56
N ALA A 722 21.71 17.46 10.61
CA ALA A 722 22.61 17.71 11.73
C ALA A 722 22.86 19.21 11.96
N GLY A 723 23.01 19.61 13.21
CA GLY A 723 23.38 20.98 13.58
C GLY A 723 24.86 21.31 13.36
N GLY A 724 25.68 20.34 12.91
CA GLY A 724 27.08 20.42 12.56
C GLY A 724 27.39 19.87 11.17
N GLU A 725 28.68 19.76 10.80
CA GLU A 725 29.08 19.19 9.50
C GLU A 725 28.78 17.67 9.46
N GLY A 726 28.09 17.24 8.43
CA GLY A 726 27.85 15.85 8.07
C GLY A 726 26.46 15.32 8.48
N ASN A 727 25.73 14.80 7.50
CA ASN A 727 24.52 13.99 7.73
C ASN A 727 24.91 12.51 7.71
N PRO A 728 24.45 11.71 8.67
CA PRO A 728 24.66 10.27 8.56
C PRO A 728 23.88 9.73 7.36
N PRO A 729 24.48 8.94 6.47
CA PRO A 729 23.80 8.27 5.37
C PRO A 729 23.05 7.04 5.90
N THR A 730 22.02 7.28 6.70
CA THR A 730 21.19 6.22 7.30
C THR A 730 19.73 6.41 6.90
N ALA A 731 18.90 5.41 7.13
CA ALA A 731 17.46 5.51 6.96
C ALA A 731 16.88 6.75 7.64
N PHE A 732 17.39 7.11 8.79
CA PHE A 732 16.97 8.28 9.55
C PHE A 732 17.35 9.62 8.89
N GLY A 733 18.31 9.63 7.96
CA GLY A 733 18.64 10.81 7.15
C GLY A 733 17.95 10.85 5.80
N GLY A 734 17.16 9.82 5.43
CA GLY A 734 16.50 9.70 4.13
C GLY A 734 15.19 10.46 4.00
N GLU A 735 14.53 10.25 2.87
CA GLU A 735 13.21 10.77 2.56
C GLU A 735 12.15 9.74 2.93
N TRP A 736 11.16 10.16 3.72
CA TRP A 736 10.05 9.33 4.16
C TRP A 736 8.73 9.94 3.70
N LEU A 737 8.12 9.35 2.70
CA LEU A 737 6.93 9.92 2.06
C LEU A 737 5.75 10.08 3.01
N SER A 738 5.64 9.21 4.03
CA SER A 738 4.64 9.34 5.09
C SER A 738 4.76 10.63 5.93
N ILE A 739 5.93 11.25 5.97
CA ILE A 739 6.18 12.54 6.62
C ILE A 739 6.19 13.68 5.59
N ASN A 740 6.79 13.46 4.43
CA ASN A 740 6.92 14.50 3.41
C ASN A 740 5.56 14.97 2.88
N SER A 741 4.53 14.12 2.86
CA SER A 741 3.18 14.52 2.51
C SER A 741 2.60 15.57 3.47
N THR A 742 2.80 15.36 4.77
CA THR A 742 2.38 16.36 5.77
C THR A 742 3.19 17.65 5.66
N LEU A 743 4.45 17.57 5.21
CA LEU A 743 5.25 18.76 4.90
C LEU A 743 4.62 19.57 3.75
N VAL A 744 4.18 18.92 2.67
CA VAL A 744 3.46 19.61 1.58
C VAL A 744 2.25 20.36 2.13
N TRP A 745 1.46 19.72 2.97
CA TRP A 745 0.30 20.35 3.62
C TRP A 745 0.70 21.54 4.48
N GLY A 746 1.67 21.40 5.38
CA GLY A 746 2.17 22.48 6.22
C GLY A 746 2.74 23.66 5.42
N LEU A 747 3.56 23.37 4.40
CA LEU A 747 4.11 24.39 3.49
C LEU A 747 3.01 25.15 2.75
N SER A 748 1.93 24.48 2.33
CA SER A 748 0.83 25.12 1.58
C SER A 748 0.13 26.21 2.36
N LYS A 749 0.20 26.20 3.68
CA LYS A 749 -0.33 27.25 4.57
C LYS A 749 0.56 28.50 4.60
N VAL A 750 1.82 28.40 4.16
CA VAL A 750 2.81 29.48 4.21
C VAL A 750 3.24 29.94 2.82
N SER A 751 3.53 28.98 1.93
CA SER A 751 4.03 29.24 0.58
C SER A 751 3.58 28.16 -0.40
N THR A 752 2.63 28.52 -1.26
CA THR A 752 2.15 27.67 -2.35
C THR A 752 3.28 27.16 -3.24
N GLU A 753 4.24 28.04 -3.57
CA GLU A 753 5.38 27.68 -4.44
C GLU A 753 6.25 26.59 -3.82
N ARG A 754 6.60 26.71 -2.53
CA ARG A 754 7.43 25.72 -1.83
C ARG A 754 6.67 24.40 -1.64
N ALA A 755 5.38 24.47 -1.33
CA ALA A 755 4.54 23.29 -1.23
C ALA A 755 4.44 22.53 -2.56
N TRP A 756 4.24 23.25 -3.66
CA TRP A 756 4.19 22.66 -5.00
C TRP A 756 5.53 22.00 -5.38
N LYS A 757 6.64 22.69 -5.10
CA LYS A 757 7.97 22.14 -5.33
C LYS A 757 8.21 20.86 -4.54
N GLU A 758 7.81 20.82 -3.27
CA GLU A 758 7.94 19.63 -2.42
C GLU A 758 7.04 18.50 -2.91
N LEU A 759 5.77 18.80 -3.29
CA LEU A 759 4.87 17.81 -3.89
C LEU A 759 5.49 17.15 -5.11
N LEU A 760 6.00 17.96 -6.06
CA LEU A 760 6.60 17.40 -7.27
C LEU A 760 7.88 16.60 -6.95
N ALA A 761 8.68 17.04 -5.99
CA ALA A 761 9.88 16.31 -5.57
C ALA A 761 9.57 14.91 -5.06
N ASN A 762 8.46 14.75 -4.33
CA ASN A 762 8.03 13.48 -3.71
C ASN A 762 7.34 12.50 -4.68
N THR A 763 7.21 12.84 -5.96
CA THR A 763 6.53 11.99 -6.95
C THR A 763 7.42 10.86 -7.48
N LEU A 764 6.79 9.76 -7.88
CA LEU A 764 7.47 8.66 -8.56
C LEU A 764 8.08 9.12 -9.89
N PHE A 765 7.39 9.96 -10.66
CA PHE A 765 7.96 10.45 -11.92
C PHE A 765 9.21 11.33 -11.72
N ASN A 766 9.27 12.10 -10.64
CA ASN A 766 10.49 12.85 -10.32
C ASN A 766 11.63 11.92 -9.87
N HIS A 767 11.32 10.89 -9.09
CA HIS A 767 12.29 9.86 -8.74
C HIS A 767 12.82 9.16 -9.99
N ALA A 768 11.94 8.76 -10.92
CA ALA A 768 12.32 8.14 -12.19
C ALA A 768 13.25 9.03 -13.04
N ARG A 769 12.98 10.34 -13.08
CA ARG A 769 13.81 11.33 -13.79
C ARG A 769 15.17 11.54 -13.13
N THR A 770 15.21 11.49 -11.79
CA THR A 770 16.42 11.72 -11.00
C THR A 770 17.32 10.49 -10.93
N TYR A 771 16.71 9.32 -10.73
CA TYR A 771 17.38 8.02 -10.57
C TYR A 771 16.82 6.97 -11.54
N PRO A 772 16.99 7.13 -12.87
CA PRO A 772 16.31 6.32 -13.88
C PRO A 772 16.71 4.84 -13.88
N SER A 773 17.82 4.47 -13.25
CA SER A 773 18.29 3.08 -13.12
C SER A 773 17.84 2.38 -11.84
N VAL A 774 17.08 3.06 -10.97
CA VAL A 774 16.50 2.50 -9.74
C VAL A 774 15.04 2.18 -9.99
N TRP A 775 14.70 0.89 -10.15
CA TRP A 775 13.34 0.47 -10.50
C TRP A 775 12.31 0.73 -9.38
N SER A 776 12.71 0.66 -8.12
CA SER A 776 11.87 1.06 -7.00
C SER A 776 11.76 2.59 -6.97
N GLY A 777 10.66 3.12 -7.43
CA GLY A 777 10.43 4.54 -7.65
C GLY A 777 9.97 4.88 -9.07
N ILE A 778 9.74 3.84 -9.91
CA ILE A 778 9.21 4.04 -11.27
C ILE A 778 7.68 3.87 -11.28
N TRP A 779 7.18 2.70 -10.96
CA TRP A 779 5.73 2.41 -10.93
C TRP A 779 5.20 2.20 -9.50
N SER A 780 6.07 1.97 -8.53
CA SER A 780 5.78 1.97 -7.10
C SER A 780 7.08 2.20 -6.33
N GLY A 781 6.99 2.54 -5.05
CA GLY A 781 8.14 2.94 -4.24
C GLY A 781 8.24 2.20 -2.91
N PRO A 782 9.38 2.38 -2.24
CA PRO A 782 9.64 1.87 -0.90
C PRO A 782 9.07 2.80 0.18
N ASP A 783 9.25 2.41 1.44
CA ASP A 783 8.91 3.23 2.61
C ASP A 783 9.81 4.48 2.73
N THR A 784 11.09 4.32 2.37
CA THR A 784 12.08 5.39 2.44
C THR A 784 13.11 5.27 1.31
N TYR A 785 13.60 6.41 0.86
CA TYR A 785 14.73 6.52 -0.05
C TYR A 785 15.99 6.96 0.69
N LEU A 786 17.14 6.50 0.20
CA LEU A 786 18.44 7.02 0.63
C LEU A 786 18.72 8.38 -0.02
N PRO A 787 19.23 9.35 0.75
CA PRO A 787 19.44 10.71 0.28
C PRO A 787 20.57 10.83 -0.77
N SER A 788 20.59 11.94 -1.47
CA SER A 788 21.56 12.22 -2.54
C SER A 788 23.03 12.17 -2.11
N ASN A 789 23.32 12.34 -0.84
CA ASN A 789 24.66 12.26 -0.26
C ASN A 789 25.03 10.86 0.26
N SER A 790 24.21 9.85 0.04
CA SER A 790 24.52 8.47 0.35
C SER A 790 25.40 7.83 -0.72
N ASP A 791 25.94 6.64 -0.43
CA ASP A 791 26.67 5.81 -1.41
C ASP A 791 25.73 5.14 -2.45
N ARG A 792 24.41 5.14 -2.19
CA ARG A 792 23.37 4.57 -3.06
C ARG A 792 22.14 5.48 -3.14
N PRO A 793 22.29 6.69 -3.68
CA PRO A 793 21.23 7.67 -3.68
C PRO A 793 20.00 7.20 -4.46
N GLY A 794 18.82 7.50 -3.92
CA GLY A 794 17.54 7.12 -4.52
C GLY A 794 17.16 5.63 -4.37
N GLU A 795 18.07 4.78 -3.88
CA GLU A 795 17.73 3.40 -3.51
C GLU A 795 17.00 3.36 -2.15
N THR A 796 16.41 2.22 -1.83
CA THR A 796 15.81 2.05 -0.50
C THR A 796 16.84 1.65 0.54
N TRP A 797 16.57 2.01 1.78
CA TRP A 797 17.35 1.53 2.90
C TRP A 797 17.10 0.05 3.14
N ILE A 798 18.16 -0.68 3.45
CA ILE A 798 18.15 -2.11 3.60
C ILE A 798 18.65 -2.47 5.00
N MET A 799 17.81 -3.12 5.81
CA MET A 799 18.23 -3.74 7.05
C MET A 799 18.79 -5.13 6.79
N PRO A 800 20.10 -5.34 6.68
CA PRO A 800 20.67 -6.62 6.23
C PRO A 800 20.45 -7.78 7.19
N HIS A 801 19.99 -7.53 8.43
CA HIS A 801 20.02 -8.56 9.47
C HIS A 801 18.67 -8.84 10.16
N TYR A 802 17.62 -8.05 9.91
CA TYR A 802 16.40 -8.18 10.71
C TYR A 802 15.15 -8.55 9.93
N PHE A 803 14.92 -7.91 8.82
CA PHE A 803 13.69 -8.16 8.11
C PHE A 803 14.03 -8.27 6.67
N GLY A 804 14.36 -9.27 6.04
CA GLY A 804 14.48 -9.34 4.58
C GLY A 804 13.53 -8.36 3.85
N LEU A 805 13.59 -7.07 4.21
CA LEU A 805 12.70 -6.00 3.72
C LEU A 805 12.77 -5.82 2.22
N GLN A 806 13.72 -6.43 1.63
CA GLN A 806 14.23 -6.10 0.36
C GLN A 806 13.60 -6.70 -0.86
N PRO A 807 13.03 -7.89 -0.85
CA PRO A 807 12.42 -8.31 -2.11
C PRO A 807 11.12 -7.56 -2.44
N TRP A 808 10.55 -6.76 -1.50
CA TRP A 808 9.19 -6.24 -1.60
C TRP A 808 9.00 -4.73 -1.38
N PRO A 809 9.95 -3.83 -1.72
CA PRO A 809 9.80 -2.40 -1.45
C PRO A 809 8.74 -1.74 -2.33
N VAL A 810 8.42 -2.34 -3.48
CA VAL A 810 7.50 -1.78 -4.47
C VAL A 810 6.03 -1.86 -4.09
N GLN A 811 5.71 -2.51 -3.00
CA GLN A 811 4.31 -2.71 -2.60
C GLN A 811 3.99 -2.00 -1.29
N ILE A 812 4.70 -0.94 -1.01
CA ILE A 812 4.36 0.01 0.03
C ILE A 812 3.27 0.95 -0.49
N LEU A 813 2.27 1.24 0.34
CA LEU A 813 1.16 2.10 -0.07
C LEU A 813 1.43 3.60 0.14
N PHE A 814 2.38 3.98 0.98
CA PHE A 814 2.69 5.39 1.24
C PHE A 814 3.03 6.22 0.00
N PRO A 815 3.88 5.80 -0.94
CA PRO A 815 4.14 6.59 -2.15
C PRO A 815 2.87 6.94 -2.92
N HIS A 816 1.85 6.10 -2.80
CA HIS A 816 0.59 6.23 -3.52
C HIS A 816 -0.45 7.03 -2.74
N SER A 817 -0.68 6.70 -1.46
CA SER A 817 -1.65 7.44 -0.64
C SER A 817 -1.21 8.89 -0.42
N GLU A 818 0.10 9.12 -0.28
CA GLU A 818 0.61 10.42 0.12
C GLU A 818 0.64 11.45 -1.01
N VAL A 819 0.86 11.04 -2.25
CA VAL A 819 0.71 11.95 -3.39
C VAL A 819 -0.75 12.37 -3.59
N LEU A 820 -1.70 11.47 -3.32
CA LEU A 820 -3.14 11.79 -3.33
C LEU A 820 -3.51 12.76 -2.20
N ASN A 821 -3.09 12.48 -0.96
CA ASN A 821 -3.32 13.34 0.19
C ASN A 821 -2.73 14.74 -0.03
N SER A 822 -1.45 14.82 -0.43
CA SER A 822 -0.77 16.07 -0.71
C SER A 822 -1.50 16.91 -1.76
N THR A 823 -1.99 16.27 -2.83
CA THR A 823 -2.74 16.96 -3.88
C THR A 823 -4.08 17.48 -3.38
N LEU A 824 -4.84 16.68 -2.62
CA LEU A 824 -6.11 17.09 -2.03
C LEU A 824 -5.93 18.26 -1.03
N TRP A 825 -4.86 18.23 -0.22
CA TRP A 825 -4.55 19.33 0.71
C TRP A 825 -4.12 20.60 -0.03
N MET A 826 -3.40 20.50 -1.14
CA MET A 826 -3.10 21.66 -1.99
C MET A 826 -4.31 22.19 -2.74
N MET A 827 -5.26 21.34 -3.10
CA MET A 827 -6.56 21.77 -3.60
C MET A 827 -7.40 22.44 -2.52
N GLY A 828 -7.00 22.30 -1.25
CA GLY A 828 -7.63 22.93 -0.10
C GLY A 828 -9.07 22.45 0.14
N ILE A 829 -9.33 21.17 -0.15
CA ILE A 829 -10.63 20.54 0.08
C ILE A 829 -10.70 20.12 1.55
N GLU A 830 -11.40 20.89 2.35
CA GLU A 830 -11.51 20.71 3.79
C GLU A 830 -12.99 20.66 4.21
N ALA A 831 -13.37 19.65 5.01
CA ALA A 831 -14.70 19.56 5.60
C ALA A 831 -14.69 20.06 7.05
N ASN A 832 -15.79 20.65 7.51
CA ASN A 832 -15.98 21.11 8.88
C ASN A 832 -17.42 20.82 9.36
N SER A 833 -17.77 21.25 10.56
CA SER A 833 -19.11 21.00 11.12
C SER A 833 -20.25 21.66 10.32
N GLU A 834 -20.00 22.73 9.57
CA GLU A 834 -20.99 23.42 8.76
C GLU A 834 -21.09 22.90 7.33
N GLY A 835 -19.97 22.40 6.76
CA GLY A 835 -19.95 21.99 5.38
C GLY A 835 -18.55 21.67 4.84
N ILE A 836 -18.32 22.03 3.59
CA ILE A 836 -17.06 21.80 2.87
C ILE A 836 -16.56 23.16 2.36
N SER A 837 -15.27 23.41 2.51
CA SER A 837 -14.58 24.53 1.88
C SER A 837 -13.60 24.03 0.82
N VAL A 838 -13.43 24.79 -0.25
CA VAL A 838 -12.42 24.58 -1.28
C VAL A 838 -11.60 25.86 -1.37
N HIS A 839 -10.37 25.78 -0.85
CA HIS A 839 -9.43 26.90 -0.80
C HIS A 839 -8.12 26.52 -1.52
N PRO A 840 -8.06 26.61 -2.87
CA PRO A 840 -6.93 26.15 -3.65
C PRO A 840 -5.63 26.86 -3.28
N ARG A 841 -4.58 26.09 -3.09
CA ARG A 841 -3.20 26.52 -2.87
C ARG A 841 -2.30 25.94 -3.98
N LEU A 842 -2.81 25.98 -5.21
CA LEU A 842 -2.13 25.50 -6.42
C LEU A 842 -1.50 26.69 -7.16
N PRO A 843 -0.41 26.49 -7.90
CA PRO A 843 0.23 27.54 -8.70
C PRO A 843 -0.64 27.98 -9.89
N SER A 844 -1.56 27.13 -10.37
CA SER A 844 -2.50 27.44 -11.43
C SER A 844 -3.88 27.76 -10.87
N GLU A 845 -4.49 28.86 -11.37
CA GLU A 845 -5.89 29.18 -11.08
C GLU A 845 -6.88 28.26 -11.85
N CYS A 846 -6.40 27.52 -12.87
CA CYS A 846 -7.19 26.55 -13.60
C CYS A 846 -6.74 25.13 -13.24
N TRP A 847 -7.66 24.37 -12.68
CA TRP A 847 -7.42 22.98 -12.26
C TRP A 847 -8.73 22.21 -12.15
N SER A 848 -8.66 20.90 -12.16
CA SER A 848 -9.84 20.07 -11.91
C SER A 848 -9.52 18.81 -11.11
N TRP A 849 -10.49 18.38 -10.34
CA TRP A 849 -10.58 17.07 -9.71
C TRP A 849 -11.93 16.44 -10.03
N SER A 850 -11.94 15.28 -10.65
CA SER A 850 -13.15 14.50 -10.91
C SER A 850 -12.97 13.11 -10.31
N GLY A 851 -13.65 12.87 -9.19
CA GLY A 851 -13.68 11.58 -8.48
C GLY A 851 -15.10 11.22 -8.06
N PRO A 852 -15.33 9.98 -7.59
CA PRO A 852 -16.68 9.51 -7.25
C PRO A 852 -17.43 10.34 -6.21
N GLY A 853 -16.72 10.86 -5.20
CA GLY A 853 -17.31 11.63 -4.10
C GLY A 853 -17.37 13.13 -4.34
N LEU A 854 -16.46 13.65 -5.16
CA LEU A 854 -16.30 15.08 -5.39
C LEU A 854 -15.83 15.34 -6.82
N THR A 855 -16.50 16.29 -7.48
CA THR A 855 -16.03 16.87 -8.74
C THR A 855 -15.95 18.38 -8.56
N VAL A 856 -14.80 18.96 -8.89
CA VAL A 856 -14.57 20.41 -8.84
C VAL A 856 -13.70 20.83 -10.00
N HIS A 857 -14.15 21.82 -10.77
CA HIS A 857 -13.42 22.42 -11.87
C HIS A 857 -13.29 23.93 -11.64
N TYR A 858 -12.09 24.43 -11.65
CA TYR A 858 -11.74 25.86 -11.65
C TYR A 858 -11.26 26.24 -13.04
N ASP A 859 -12.12 26.88 -13.77
CA ASP A 859 -11.82 27.44 -15.09
C ASP A 859 -11.64 28.95 -15.01
N LYS A 860 -11.08 29.57 -16.02
CA LYS A 860 -10.80 31.00 -16.09
C LYS A 860 -12.00 31.89 -15.69
N ASN A 861 -13.24 31.50 -16.05
CA ASN A 861 -14.44 32.28 -15.82
C ASN A 861 -15.55 31.51 -15.11
N ARG A 862 -15.29 30.29 -14.68
CA ARG A 862 -16.30 29.42 -14.08
C ARG A 862 -15.69 28.46 -13.08
N ILE A 863 -16.34 28.33 -11.93
CA ILE A 863 -16.12 27.25 -10.98
C ILE A 863 -17.39 26.40 -10.99
N HIS A 864 -17.25 25.09 -11.21
CA HIS A 864 -18.41 24.21 -11.21
C HIS A 864 -18.02 22.81 -10.72
N GLY A 865 -19.02 22.04 -10.33
CA GLY A 865 -18.78 20.69 -9.87
C GLY A 865 -20.01 20.03 -9.27
N SER A 866 -19.76 18.94 -8.56
CA SER A 866 -20.80 18.24 -7.80
C SER A 866 -20.19 17.58 -6.56
N ILE A 867 -21.02 17.46 -5.53
CA ILE A 867 -20.66 16.80 -4.28
C ILE A 867 -21.70 15.71 -4.03
N SER A 868 -21.22 14.53 -3.66
CA SER A 868 -22.03 13.46 -3.13
C SER A 868 -21.67 13.20 -1.67
N GLY A 869 -22.65 12.87 -0.85
CA GLY A 869 -22.43 12.47 0.55
C GLY A 869 -23.11 11.15 0.84
N VAL A 870 -22.78 10.53 1.96
CA VAL A 870 -23.44 9.31 2.44
C VAL A 870 -24.72 9.66 3.19
N GLY A 871 -24.67 10.64 4.08
CA GLY A 871 -25.83 11.14 4.83
C GLY A 871 -26.58 12.24 4.10
N PRO A 872 -27.94 12.28 4.19
CA PRO A 872 -28.73 13.34 3.59
C PRO A 872 -28.66 14.62 4.45
N GLU A 873 -28.04 15.67 3.93
CA GLU A 873 -27.89 16.96 4.65
C GLU A 873 -27.80 18.16 3.69
N LEU A 874 -28.26 19.31 4.16
CA LEU A 874 -28.03 20.59 3.51
C LEU A 874 -26.77 21.23 4.10
N ILE A 875 -25.69 21.26 3.34
CA ILE A 875 -24.39 21.77 3.79
C ILE A 875 -24.09 23.16 3.24
N SER A 876 -23.18 23.86 3.91
CA SER A 876 -22.53 25.05 3.38
C SER A 876 -21.35 24.63 2.50
N LEU A 877 -21.31 25.05 1.24
CA LEU A 877 -20.13 24.92 0.38
C LEU A 877 -19.49 26.31 0.22
N GLU A 878 -18.28 26.45 0.74
CA GLU A 878 -17.50 27.67 0.57
C GLU A 878 -16.45 27.49 -0.53
N LEU A 879 -16.53 28.33 -1.55
CA LEU A 879 -15.57 28.31 -2.67
C LEU A 879 -14.74 29.59 -2.62
N HIS A 880 -13.44 29.48 -2.45
CA HIS A 880 -12.50 30.56 -2.63
C HIS A 880 -12.32 30.85 -4.11
N LEU A 881 -12.46 32.11 -4.47
CA LEU A 881 -12.43 32.56 -5.86
C LEU A 881 -10.99 32.88 -6.30
N PRO A 882 -10.67 32.70 -7.59
CA PRO A 882 -9.41 33.20 -8.14
C PRO A 882 -9.21 34.67 -7.84
N SER A 883 -7.98 35.09 -7.57
CA SER A 883 -7.65 36.49 -7.28
C SER A 883 -8.06 37.44 -8.42
N THR A 884 -8.06 36.97 -9.63
CA THR A 884 -8.53 37.66 -10.86
C THR A 884 -10.03 37.95 -10.88
N TRP A 885 -10.82 37.42 -9.91
CA TRP A 885 -12.25 37.65 -9.80
C TRP A 885 -12.60 38.70 -8.70
N GLU A 886 -11.62 39.14 -7.93
CA GLU A 886 -11.86 40.11 -6.84
C GLU A 886 -12.52 41.39 -7.35
N GLY A 887 -13.60 41.81 -6.68
CA GLY A 887 -14.38 42.98 -7.09
C GLY A 887 -15.29 42.76 -8.32
N SER A 888 -15.30 41.58 -8.92
CA SER A 888 -16.16 41.27 -10.07
C SER A 888 -17.56 40.79 -9.63
N PRO A 889 -18.62 41.06 -10.41
CA PRO A 889 -19.91 40.39 -10.21
C PRO A 889 -19.85 38.93 -10.59
N VAL A 890 -20.55 38.04 -9.83
CA VAL A 890 -20.66 36.60 -10.11
C VAL A 890 -22.13 36.18 -10.14
N GLU A 891 -22.42 35.18 -10.98
CA GLU A 891 -23.69 34.45 -10.96
C GLU A 891 -23.44 33.10 -10.25
N ILE A 892 -24.20 32.81 -9.21
CA ILE A 892 -24.17 31.58 -8.43
C ILE A 892 -25.37 30.74 -8.83
N ASP A 893 -25.14 29.47 -9.20
CA ASP A 893 -26.16 28.46 -9.48
C ASP A 893 -26.11 27.37 -8.39
N GLU A 894 -27.14 27.29 -7.57
CA GLU A 894 -27.35 26.32 -6.49
C GLU A 894 -28.41 25.30 -6.98
N ALA A 895 -27.98 24.25 -7.66
CA ALA A 895 -28.87 23.20 -8.19
C ALA A 895 -30.05 23.78 -9.04
N GLY A 896 -29.77 24.71 -9.93
CA GLY A 896 -30.74 25.37 -10.82
C GLY A 896 -31.35 26.67 -10.28
N ARG A 897 -31.03 27.04 -9.04
CA ARG A 897 -31.42 28.35 -8.49
C ARG A 897 -30.31 29.37 -8.69
N LYS A 898 -30.54 30.34 -9.54
CA LYS A 898 -29.56 31.36 -9.89
C LYS A 898 -29.74 32.63 -9.04
N ARG A 899 -28.61 33.16 -8.56
CA ARG A 899 -28.55 34.50 -7.91
C ARG A 899 -27.30 35.25 -8.33
N LYS A 900 -27.36 36.58 -8.38
CA LYS A 900 -26.19 37.41 -8.67
C LYS A 900 -25.66 38.03 -7.39
N VAL A 901 -24.36 38.23 -7.34
CA VAL A 901 -23.64 38.95 -6.28
C VAL A 901 -22.74 39.96 -6.98
N ASP A 902 -22.98 41.25 -6.70
CA ASP A 902 -22.38 42.34 -7.50
C ASP A 902 -20.92 42.64 -7.15
N ASN A 903 -20.45 42.24 -5.97
CA ASN A 903 -19.08 42.52 -5.55
C ASN A 903 -18.66 41.40 -4.60
N VAL A 904 -17.73 40.57 -5.02
CA VAL A 904 -17.29 39.41 -4.24
C VAL A 904 -15.91 39.66 -3.67
N ALA A 905 -15.75 39.44 -2.37
CA ALA A 905 -14.48 39.48 -1.67
C ALA A 905 -14.01 38.07 -1.34
N GLY A 906 -13.05 37.53 -2.12
CA GLY A 906 -12.28 36.33 -1.79
C GLY A 906 -13.03 34.99 -1.85
N SER A 907 -14.27 34.87 -1.35
CA SER A 907 -15.03 33.62 -1.35
C SER A 907 -16.52 33.81 -1.54
N VAL A 908 -17.22 32.75 -1.94
CA VAL A 908 -18.67 32.64 -1.99
C VAL A 908 -19.16 31.44 -1.23
N ARG A 909 -20.32 31.54 -0.59
CA ARG A 909 -20.99 30.44 0.10
C ARG A 909 -22.26 30.05 -0.62
N LEU A 910 -22.38 28.72 -0.87
CA LEU A 910 -23.54 28.08 -1.48
C LEU A 910 -24.17 27.11 -0.48
N ARG A 911 -25.48 26.90 -0.64
CA ARG A 911 -26.17 25.81 0.06
C ARG A 911 -26.42 24.68 -0.89
N VAL A 912 -25.81 23.51 -0.59
CA VAL A 912 -25.84 22.33 -1.43
C VAL A 912 -26.43 21.16 -0.63
N TRP A 913 -27.44 20.50 -1.20
CA TRP A 913 -27.98 19.28 -0.62
C TRP A 913 -27.08 18.12 -0.99
N VAL A 914 -26.56 17.38 -0.02
CA VAL A 914 -25.85 16.13 -0.22
C VAL A 914 -26.72 14.96 0.24
N GLY A 915 -26.56 13.77 -0.38
CA GLY A 915 -27.33 12.58 0.00
C GLY A 915 -26.84 11.34 -0.72
N ALA A 916 -27.16 10.19 -0.16
CA ALA A 916 -26.72 8.90 -0.67
C ALA A 916 -27.05 8.73 -2.17
N GLY A 917 -26.03 8.52 -2.98
CA GLY A 917 -26.14 8.21 -4.40
C GLY A 917 -26.62 9.35 -5.30
N LYS A 918 -26.74 10.60 -4.78
CA LYS A 918 -27.07 11.76 -5.58
C LYS A 918 -26.00 12.83 -5.48
N ALA A 919 -25.30 13.05 -6.59
CA ALA A 919 -24.42 14.19 -6.72
C ALA A 919 -25.25 15.45 -6.96
N THR A 920 -25.05 16.48 -6.14
CA THR A 920 -25.67 17.80 -6.34
C THR A 920 -24.71 18.74 -7.04
N GLY A 921 -25.10 19.22 -8.20
CA GLY A 921 -24.32 20.15 -8.99
C GLY A 921 -24.37 21.58 -8.45
N PHE A 922 -23.28 22.30 -8.62
CA PHE A 922 -23.15 23.72 -8.31
C PHE A 922 -22.32 24.43 -9.38
N ALA A 923 -22.53 25.73 -9.53
CA ALA A 923 -21.67 26.56 -10.36
C ALA A 923 -21.60 28.00 -9.87
N VAL A 924 -20.43 28.61 -10.09
CA VAL A 924 -20.18 30.06 -9.91
C VAL A 924 -19.55 30.57 -11.20
N SER A 925 -20.12 31.57 -11.82
CA SER A 925 -19.62 32.12 -13.09
C SER A 925 -19.31 33.60 -12.92
N LYS A 926 -18.17 34.06 -13.42
CA LYS A 926 -17.83 35.47 -13.55
C LYS A 926 -18.76 36.10 -14.60
N VAL A 927 -19.38 37.22 -14.28
CA VAL A 927 -20.34 37.91 -15.16
C VAL A 927 -19.64 38.95 -16.02
#